data_535d9b659ceb408e086d31df28b70500
#
_entry.id   535d9b659ceb408e086d31df28b70500
#
_cell.length_a   1.000
_cell.length_b   1.000
_cell.length_c   1.000
_cell.angle_alpha   90.00
_cell.angle_beta   90.00
_cell.angle_gamma   90.00
#
_symmetry.space_group_name_H-M   'P 1'
#
loop_
_entity.id
_entity.type
_entity.pdbx_description
1 polymer ?
#
loop_
_entity_poly.entity_id
_entity_poly.type
_entity_poly.pdbx_seq_one_letter_code
_entity_poly.pdbx_strand_id
1 'polypeptide(L)'
;CGKRNEEKTMKNGFLKVAVTTPDLRVADCEYNKNQMVEKVKKMAGEKVSLVCFPEFSLTGYTCGDLFLHDTLVEGAKNALAAYCEETKSYEIVSVVGLPLDHNGKLYNVAAVIYGGKILGFVPKSYLPNYSEFYEARQFVEAPAENGEHLWKEGESVPFGANLIFTHKKYHRFSFGIELCEDLWTPIPPSGELAMAGAHIILNLSASDELTGKAGYRRELVKNQSARTLSAYLYADAGEGESTMDMVFAGHNLIVENGVVLKESKPFAGEKDLITEIDLGRLHNERRRMTTFTKGQKKDDFTTIWFDSNVPVETKLTRSFEKTPFVPSTRIHREERCEEILAIQSYGLAKRLRHTGCKHAVIGLSGGLDSTLALLVTVRAFDTLNLEREGIVCVTMPCFGTTNRTYDNAVQLAKQLGTSLREIRIQDAVMQHFKDISHDPAVQDVTYENGQARERTQILMDIANQVCGMVIGTGDMSELALGWATYNGDHMSMYGVNCSVPKTLVRYLVQFFADTCENDILKKVLYDVLDTPVSPELLPPKEGEIAQKTEDLVGPYELHDFFLYYTLRLGYGPEKIFRLACVTFEGAYDKKTIAKWLNTFFRRFFAQQFKRSCLPDGPKVGTVSVSPRGDLRMPSDAGRALWQTELDRICDRLV
;
A
#
# COMPACT_ATOMS: atom_id res chain seq x y z
N CYS A 1 -27.93 -15.48 -27.56
CA CYS A 1 -26.86 -14.85 -26.79
C CYS A 1 -27.33 -13.46 -26.38
N GLY A 2 -27.94 -13.35 -25.19
CA GLY A 2 -28.41 -12.08 -24.66
C GLY A 2 -27.20 -11.23 -24.25
N LYS A 3 -27.18 -9.95 -24.66
CA LYS A 3 -26.35 -8.95 -24.05
C LYS A 3 -26.72 -8.92 -22.55
N ARG A 4 -25.88 -9.49 -21.67
CA ARG A 4 -25.93 -9.17 -20.25
C ARG A 4 -25.78 -7.65 -20.19
N ASN A 5 -26.79 -6.95 -19.67
CA ASN A 5 -26.62 -5.58 -19.21
C ASN A 5 -25.43 -5.64 -18.23
N GLU A 6 -24.29 -5.08 -18.61
CA GLU A 6 -23.19 -4.84 -17.68
C GLU A 6 -23.80 -3.89 -16.62
N GLU A 7 -24.18 -4.44 -15.48
CA GLU A 7 -24.50 -3.62 -14.31
C GLU A 7 -23.33 -2.68 -14.11
N LYS A 8 -23.61 -1.37 -14.15
CA LYS A 8 -22.59 -0.33 -13.94
C LYS A 8 -22.03 -0.48 -12.53
N THR A 9 -21.01 -1.33 -12.38
CA THR A 9 -20.33 -1.54 -11.11
C THR A 9 -19.30 -0.43 -10.88
N MET A 10 -19.04 -0.09 -9.60
CA MET A 10 -17.99 0.87 -9.22
C MET A 10 -16.63 0.41 -9.75
N LYS A 11 -16.08 1.17 -10.70
CA LYS A 11 -14.82 0.81 -11.39
C LYS A 11 -13.64 0.89 -10.43
N ASN A 12 -12.93 -0.23 -10.29
CA ASN A 12 -11.74 -0.39 -9.46
C ASN A 12 -11.92 -0.17 -7.94
N GLY A 13 -13.16 0.02 -7.45
CA GLY A 13 -13.47 0.08 -6.02
C GLY A 13 -13.08 1.37 -5.30
N PHE A 14 -12.85 2.46 -6.02
CA PHE A 14 -12.58 3.78 -5.42
C PHE A 14 -13.85 4.54 -5.12
N LEU A 15 -13.99 4.99 -3.87
CA LEU A 15 -15.09 5.82 -3.38
C LEU A 15 -14.55 7.18 -2.93
N LYS A 16 -15.17 8.28 -3.40
CA LYS A 16 -14.80 9.62 -2.96
C LYS A 16 -15.55 9.97 -1.68
N VAL A 17 -14.80 10.34 -0.65
CA VAL A 17 -15.31 10.63 0.69
C VAL A 17 -14.83 11.98 1.18
N ALA A 18 -15.53 12.55 2.15
CA ALA A 18 -15.15 13.79 2.78
C ALA A 18 -15.34 13.77 4.30
N VAL A 19 -14.52 14.57 4.96
CA VAL A 19 -14.66 14.98 6.36
C VAL A 19 -14.59 16.50 6.39
N THR A 20 -15.46 17.16 7.13
CA THR A 20 -15.52 18.62 7.17
C THR A 20 -15.88 19.13 8.54
N THR A 21 -15.33 20.27 8.93
CA THR A 21 -15.74 21.07 10.08
C THR A 21 -16.36 22.36 9.53
N PRO A 22 -17.69 22.51 9.56
CA PRO A 22 -18.35 23.76 9.16
C PRO A 22 -18.12 24.88 10.18
N ASP A 23 -18.33 26.10 9.76
CA ASP A 23 -18.47 27.21 10.71
C ASP A 23 -19.68 26.95 11.60
N LEU A 24 -19.56 27.26 12.88
CA LEU A 24 -20.56 26.91 13.87
C LEU A 24 -20.83 28.09 14.80
N ARG A 25 -22.07 28.18 15.30
CA ARG A 25 -22.48 29.02 16.41
C ARG A 25 -23.20 28.18 17.46
N VAL A 26 -22.73 28.25 18.68
CA VAL A 26 -23.29 27.47 19.79
C VAL A 26 -24.78 27.80 19.96
N ALA A 27 -25.63 26.76 19.97
CA ALA A 27 -27.10 26.81 20.11
C ALA A 27 -27.86 27.51 18.95
N ASP A 28 -27.20 27.85 17.83
CA ASP A 28 -27.84 28.45 16.66
C ASP A 28 -28.05 27.38 15.58
N CYS A 29 -29.05 26.50 15.76
CA CYS A 29 -29.31 25.36 14.92
C CYS A 29 -29.58 25.75 13.45
N GLU A 30 -30.23 26.89 13.20
CA GLU A 30 -30.55 27.34 11.84
C GLU A 30 -29.29 27.80 11.09
N TYR A 31 -28.43 28.59 11.77
CA TYR A 31 -27.13 28.99 11.19
C TYR A 31 -26.27 27.75 10.88
N ASN A 32 -26.15 26.83 11.83
CA ASN A 32 -25.33 25.64 11.70
C ASN A 32 -25.82 24.74 10.56
N LYS A 33 -27.15 24.51 10.47
CA LYS A 33 -27.77 23.80 9.35
C LYS A 33 -27.41 24.44 8.00
N ASN A 34 -27.51 25.77 7.89
CA ASN A 34 -27.22 26.47 6.64
C ASN A 34 -25.74 26.28 6.23
N GLN A 35 -24.78 26.36 7.18
CA GLN A 35 -23.37 26.09 6.90
C GLN A 35 -23.15 24.66 6.40
N MET A 36 -23.81 23.68 7.00
CA MET A 36 -23.71 22.28 6.61
C MET A 36 -24.30 22.02 5.21
N VAL A 37 -25.44 22.65 4.88
CA VAL A 37 -26.06 22.56 3.53
C VAL A 37 -25.10 23.08 2.46
N GLU A 38 -24.43 24.21 2.69
CA GLU A 38 -23.44 24.75 1.73
C GLU A 38 -22.24 23.81 1.56
N LYS A 39 -21.78 23.17 2.65
CA LYS A 39 -20.73 22.13 2.55
C LYS A 39 -21.19 20.94 1.71
N VAL A 40 -22.39 20.41 1.93
CA VAL A 40 -22.95 19.31 1.14
C VAL A 40 -23.07 19.67 -0.33
N LYS A 41 -23.57 20.87 -0.64
CA LYS A 41 -23.69 21.38 -2.01
C LYS A 41 -22.33 21.43 -2.72
N LYS A 42 -21.31 21.97 -2.07
CA LYS A 42 -19.92 22.00 -2.57
C LYS A 42 -19.44 20.57 -2.85
N MET A 43 -19.55 19.67 -1.89
CA MET A 43 -19.03 18.30 -1.96
C MET A 43 -19.77 17.43 -2.97
N ALA A 44 -21.10 17.62 -3.11
CA ALA A 44 -21.88 16.95 -4.16
C ALA A 44 -21.43 17.38 -5.55
N GLY A 45 -21.10 18.68 -5.74
CA GLY A 45 -20.49 19.20 -6.97
C GLY A 45 -19.15 18.50 -7.31
N GLU A 46 -18.38 18.13 -6.30
CA GLU A 46 -17.12 17.38 -6.44
C GLU A 46 -17.30 15.86 -6.55
N LYS A 47 -18.55 15.36 -6.58
CA LYS A 47 -18.89 13.93 -6.65
C LYS A 47 -18.46 13.13 -5.42
N VAL A 48 -18.49 13.74 -4.24
CA VAL A 48 -18.34 13.03 -2.97
C VAL A 48 -19.57 12.17 -2.73
N SER A 49 -19.37 10.93 -2.30
CA SER A 49 -20.46 9.96 -2.06
C SER A 49 -20.83 9.84 -0.58
N LEU A 50 -19.92 10.22 0.33
CA LEU A 50 -20.10 10.13 1.78
C LEU A 50 -19.37 11.28 2.46
N VAL A 51 -20.07 12.03 3.32
CA VAL A 51 -19.49 13.11 4.14
C VAL A 51 -19.81 12.91 5.62
N CYS A 52 -18.80 13.12 6.46
CA CYS A 52 -18.88 13.09 7.92
C CYS A 52 -18.72 14.51 8.48
N PHE A 53 -19.66 14.92 9.34
CA PHE A 53 -19.63 16.15 10.12
C PHE A 53 -19.24 15.85 11.56
N PRO A 54 -18.85 16.86 12.38
CA PRO A 54 -18.52 16.69 13.79
C PRO A 54 -19.71 16.29 14.65
N GLU A 55 -19.40 15.83 15.85
CA GLU A 55 -20.35 15.61 16.94
C GLU A 55 -21.11 16.91 17.25
N PHE A 56 -22.43 16.82 17.47
CA PHE A 56 -23.31 17.96 17.68
C PHE A 56 -23.20 19.09 16.64
N SER A 57 -22.91 18.75 15.40
CA SER A 57 -22.74 19.74 14.33
C SER A 57 -23.95 20.62 14.07
N LEU A 58 -25.15 20.23 14.53
CA LEU A 58 -26.37 21.07 14.45
C LEU A 58 -26.51 22.06 15.61
N THR A 59 -25.96 21.78 16.78
CA THR A 59 -26.13 22.62 17.98
C THR A 59 -24.85 23.28 18.46
N GLY A 60 -23.70 22.65 18.23
CA GLY A 60 -22.46 22.79 18.96
C GLY A 60 -22.42 21.84 20.16
N TYR A 61 -21.20 21.37 20.47
CA TYR A 61 -20.92 20.49 21.62
C TYR A 61 -21.04 21.25 22.96
N THR A 62 -20.62 22.52 22.99
CA THR A 62 -20.47 23.31 24.18
C THR A 62 -21.75 24.01 24.65
N CYS A 63 -22.91 23.48 24.32
CA CYS A 63 -24.21 24.01 24.76
C CYS A 63 -24.49 23.83 26.27
N GLY A 64 -23.78 22.91 26.94
CA GLY A 64 -23.94 22.68 28.39
C GLY A 64 -25.38 22.36 28.80
N ASP A 65 -25.87 22.99 29.87
CA ASP A 65 -27.23 22.73 30.35
C ASP A 65 -28.36 23.25 29.43
N LEU A 66 -28.02 23.96 28.34
CA LEU A 66 -29.03 24.28 27.32
C LEU A 66 -29.59 23.02 26.65
N PHE A 67 -28.85 21.90 26.65
CA PHE A 67 -29.36 20.60 26.18
C PHE A 67 -30.57 20.10 26.99
N LEU A 68 -30.77 20.58 28.23
CA LEU A 68 -31.93 20.25 29.06
C LEU A 68 -33.17 21.11 28.73
N HIS A 69 -33.06 22.01 27.76
CA HIS A 69 -34.16 22.86 27.32
C HIS A 69 -34.82 22.31 26.05
N ASP A 70 -36.11 22.08 26.12
CA ASP A 70 -36.91 21.62 24.96
C ASP A 70 -36.71 22.50 23.73
N THR A 71 -36.54 23.81 23.94
CA THR A 71 -36.27 24.78 22.86
C THR A 71 -35.08 24.38 21.99
N LEU A 72 -33.96 23.93 22.61
CA LEU A 72 -32.77 23.53 21.86
C LEU A 72 -32.95 22.15 21.20
N VAL A 73 -33.53 21.19 21.91
CA VAL A 73 -33.73 19.83 21.40
C VAL A 73 -34.72 19.82 20.23
N GLU A 74 -35.85 20.50 20.36
CA GLU A 74 -36.82 20.67 19.25
C GLU A 74 -36.23 21.54 18.13
N GLY A 75 -35.45 22.56 18.44
CA GLY A 75 -34.71 23.37 17.48
C GLY A 75 -33.76 22.51 16.62
N ALA A 76 -33.00 21.61 17.22
CA ALA A 76 -32.12 20.67 16.52
C ALA A 76 -32.91 19.69 15.64
N LYS A 77 -34.05 19.16 16.13
CA LYS A 77 -34.93 18.28 15.39
C LYS A 77 -35.53 18.98 14.15
N ASN A 78 -35.98 20.22 14.31
CA ASN A 78 -36.54 21.04 13.21
C ASN A 78 -35.44 21.37 12.18
N ALA A 79 -34.23 21.70 12.62
CA ALA A 79 -33.07 21.95 11.76
C ALA A 79 -32.69 20.69 10.98
N LEU A 80 -32.70 19.50 11.60
CA LEU A 80 -32.47 18.23 10.91
C LEU A 80 -33.53 17.98 9.84
N ALA A 81 -34.80 18.22 10.13
CA ALA A 81 -35.89 18.05 9.16
C ALA A 81 -35.73 19.00 7.96
N ALA A 82 -35.37 20.26 8.19
CA ALA A 82 -35.07 21.24 7.13
C ALA A 82 -33.80 20.84 6.34
N TYR A 83 -32.77 20.37 7.01
CA TYR A 83 -31.54 19.84 6.38
C TYR A 83 -31.85 18.68 5.41
N CYS A 84 -32.69 17.72 5.83
CA CYS A 84 -33.13 16.62 4.99
C CYS A 84 -33.82 17.12 3.71
N GLU A 85 -34.72 18.08 3.84
CA GLU A 85 -35.47 18.64 2.69
C GLU A 85 -34.54 19.42 1.75
N GLU A 86 -33.65 20.25 2.27
CA GLU A 86 -32.75 21.08 1.49
C GLU A 86 -31.63 20.25 0.79
N THR A 87 -31.25 19.10 1.35
CA THR A 87 -30.21 18.25 0.79
C THR A 87 -30.74 17.09 -0.05
N LYS A 88 -32.04 16.89 -0.16
CA LYS A 88 -32.66 15.72 -0.81
C LYS A 88 -32.28 15.48 -2.27
N SER A 89 -31.92 16.54 -3.00
CA SER A 89 -31.56 16.46 -4.41
C SER A 89 -30.09 16.12 -4.65
N TYR A 90 -29.26 16.10 -3.59
CA TYR A 90 -27.83 15.80 -3.71
C TYR A 90 -27.56 14.31 -3.53
N GLU A 91 -26.78 13.75 -4.47
CA GLU A 91 -26.39 12.33 -4.49
C GLU A 91 -25.21 12.05 -3.54
N ILE A 92 -25.39 12.38 -2.26
CA ILE A 92 -24.38 12.25 -1.20
C ILE A 92 -25.04 11.76 0.09
N VAL A 93 -24.44 10.76 0.72
CA VAL A 93 -24.81 10.36 2.08
C VAL A 93 -24.12 11.28 3.05
N SER A 94 -24.86 11.90 3.97
CA SER A 94 -24.31 12.75 5.02
C SER A 94 -24.60 12.20 6.41
N VAL A 95 -23.64 12.37 7.32
CA VAL A 95 -23.74 11.95 8.73
C VAL A 95 -23.49 13.16 9.60
N VAL A 96 -24.51 13.51 10.43
CA VAL A 96 -24.55 14.73 11.20
C VAL A 96 -24.82 14.46 12.68
N GLY A 97 -24.25 15.24 13.60
CA GLY A 97 -24.41 15.10 15.05
C GLY A 97 -25.49 16.01 15.62
N LEU A 98 -26.34 15.47 16.52
CA LEU A 98 -27.37 16.25 17.23
C LEU A 98 -27.79 15.59 18.55
N PRO A 99 -28.41 16.36 19.50
CA PRO A 99 -29.14 15.78 20.62
C PRO A 99 -30.50 15.23 20.15
N LEU A 100 -30.91 14.08 20.68
CA LEU A 100 -32.19 13.44 20.33
C LEU A 100 -32.89 12.94 21.60
N ASP A 101 -34.12 13.40 21.85
CA ASP A 101 -35.02 12.75 22.81
C ASP A 101 -35.58 11.46 22.22
N HIS A 102 -35.31 10.35 22.88
CA HIS A 102 -35.89 9.06 22.54
C HIS A 102 -36.47 8.41 23.81
N ASN A 103 -37.81 8.28 23.82
CA ASN A 103 -38.59 7.74 24.93
C ASN A 103 -38.30 8.43 26.30
N GLY A 104 -38.20 9.75 26.29
CA GLY A 104 -37.98 10.57 27.49
C GLY A 104 -36.55 10.51 28.02
N LYS A 105 -35.61 10.06 27.21
CA LYS A 105 -34.16 10.10 27.48
C LYS A 105 -33.43 10.85 26.39
N LEU A 106 -32.48 11.69 26.77
CA LEU A 106 -31.68 12.45 25.82
C LEU A 106 -30.42 11.69 25.43
N TYR A 107 -30.18 11.57 24.13
CA TYR A 107 -29.04 10.89 23.53
C TYR A 107 -28.20 11.84 22.68
N ASN A 108 -26.89 11.65 22.71
CA ASN A 108 -25.94 12.18 21.74
C ASN A 108 -25.93 11.23 20.53
N VAL A 109 -26.42 11.67 19.38
CA VAL A 109 -26.60 10.78 18.21
C VAL A 109 -25.96 11.30 16.94
N ALA A 110 -25.57 10.38 16.09
CA ALA A 110 -25.31 10.62 14.67
C ALA A 110 -26.55 10.23 13.84
N ALA A 111 -27.05 11.14 13.01
CA ALA A 111 -28.12 10.87 12.04
C ALA A 111 -27.49 10.62 10.66
N VAL A 112 -27.90 9.54 9.99
CA VAL A 112 -27.48 9.19 8.62
C VAL A 112 -28.57 9.63 7.65
N ILE A 113 -28.24 10.48 6.68
CA ILE A 113 -29.22 11.11 5.77
C ILE A 113 -28.85 10.81 4.32
N TYR A 114 -29.87 10.44 3.53
CA TYR A 114 -29.76 10.36 2.08
C TYR A 114 -31.13 10.57 1.41
N GLY A 115 -31.14 11.35 0.32
CA GLY A 115 -32.36 11.57 -0.50
C GLY A 115 -33.54 12.16 0.28
N GLY A 116 -33.26 13.03 1.26
CA GLY A 116 -34.26 13.66 2.12
C GLY A 116 -34.81 12.77 3.23
N LYS A 117 -34.25 11.58 3.45
CA LYS A 117 -34.67 10.62 4.47
C LYS A 117 -33.56 10.36 5.49
N ILE A 118 -33.98 10.16 6.73
CA ILE A 118 -33.10 9.65 7.78
C ILE A 118 -33.09 8.12 7.67
N LEU A 119 -31.90 7.55 7.48
CA LEU A 119 -31.71 6.12 7.35
C LEU A 119 -31.56 5.43 8.72
N GLY A 120 -31.09 6.14 9.72
CA GLY A 120 -30.89 5.64 11.07
C GLY A 120 -30.26 6.67 12.00
N PHE A 121 -30.45 6.47 13.31
CA PHE A 121 -29.79 7.19 14.38
C PHE A 121 -28.85 6.26 15.13
N VAL A 122 -27.60 6.69 15.30
CA VAL A 122 -26.59 5.95 16.05
C VAL A 122 -26.24 6.74 17.32
N PRO A 123 -26.66 6.29 18.51
CA PRO A 123 -26.33 6.92 19.77
C PRO A 123 -24.89 6.57 20.20
N LYS A 124 -24.27 7.49 20.95
CA LYS A 124 -22.94 7.33 21.54
C LYS A 124 -22.92 6.21 22.57
N SER A 125 -21.94 5.31 22.49
CA SER A 125 -21.85 4.14 23.36
C SER A 125 -21.23 4.43 24.72
N TYR A 126 -20.25 5.32 24.76
CA TYR A 126 -19.52 5.69 25.98
C TYR A 126 -19.53 7.21 26.19
N LEU A 127 -20.01 7.65 27.34
CA LEU A 127 -20.07 9.06 27.69
C LEU A 127 -18.87 9.46 28.56
N PRO A 128 -18.01 10.39 28.13
CA PRO A 128 -16.94 10.89 28.97
C PRO A 128 -17.54 11.69 30.13
N ASN A 129 -17.14 11.35 31.36
CA ASN A 129 -17.58 12.01 32.57
C ASN A 129 -16.42 12.14 33.57
N TYR A 130 -15.33 12.77 33.10
CA TYR A 130 -14.10 13.00 33.83
C TYR A 130 -13.41 14.27 33.28
N SER A 131 -12.55 14.90 34.12
CA SER A 131 -11.83 16.13 33.82
C SER A 131 -12.81 17.25 33.35
N GLU A 132 -12.59 17.78 32.15
CA GLU A 132 -13.42 18.80 31.50
C GLU A 132 -14.74 18.27 30.94
N PHE A 133 -14.93 16.95 30.83
CA PHE A 133 -16.10 16.32 30.26
C PHE A 133 -17.13 15.90 31.32
N TYR A 134 -18.40 16.17 31.04
CA TYR A 134 -19.54 15.85 31.94
C TYR A 134 -20.81 15.47 31.18
N GLU A 135 -20.66 14.72 30.05
CA GLU A 135 -21.79 14.36 29.19
C GLU A 135 -22.90 13.55 29.91
N ALA A 136 -22.54 12.72 30.90
CA ALA A 136 -23.52 11.96 31.67
C ALA A 136 -24.45 12.86 32.54
N ARG A 137 -24.21 14.16 32.59
CA ARG A 137 -25.14 15.13 33.21
C ARG A 137 -26.40 15.33 32.37
N GLN A 138 -26.26 15.30 31.04
CA GLN A 138 -27.36 15.58 30.10
C GLN A 138 -27.80 14.34 29.32
N PHE A 139 -26.89 13.43 29.00
CA PHE A 139 -27.12 12.33 28.07
C PHE A 139 -27.03 10.97 28.74
N VAL A 140 -27.62 9.96 28.08
CA VAL A 140 -27.50 8.55 28.44
C VAL A 140 -26.77 7.76 27.34
N GLU A 141 -26.12 6.66 27.74
CA GLU A 141 -25.43 5.74 26.83
C GLU A 141 -26.40 5.03 25.88
N ALA A 142 -25.90 4.57 24.73
CA ALA A 142 -26.66 3.77 23.77
C ALA A 142 -27.35 2.58 24.42
N PRO A 143 -28.58 2.22 24.03
CA PRO A 143 -29.23 1.01 24.50
C PRO A 143 -28.46 -0.23 24.01
N ALA A 144 -28.52 -1.31 24.78
CA ALA A 144 -27.85 -2.57 24.46
C ALA A 144 -28.38 -3.22 23.16
N GLU A 145 -29.65 -3.03 22.87
CA GLU A 145 -30.32 -3.57 21.70
C GLU A 145 -30.74 -2.46 20.74
N ASN A 146 -30.65 -2.74 19.43
CA ASN A 146 -31.22 -1.85 18.42
C ASN A 146 -32.74 -1.83 18.49
N GLY A 147 -33.34 -0.68 18.21
CA GLY A 147 -34.75 -0.44 18.20
C GLY A 147 -35.16 0.50 17.08
N GLU A 148 -36.28 1.17 17.28
CA GLU A 148 -36.81 2.17 16.37
C GLU A 148 -37.20 3.45 17.11
N HIS A 149 -36.91 4.59 16.48
CA HIS A 149 -37.33 5.92 16.95
C HIS A 149 -38.48 6.43 16.09
N LEU A 150 -39.58 6.87 16.72
CA LEU A 150 -40.68 7.51 16.05
C LEU A 150 -40.29 8.95 15.68
N TRP A 151 -39.89 9.15 14.42
CA TRP A 151 -39.43 10.45 13.93
C TRP A 151 -40.58 11.43 13.66
N LYS A 152 -41.62 10.94 12.97
CA LYS A 152 -42.88 11.65 12.67
C LYS A 152 -44.02 10.66 12.75
N GLU A 153 -45.28 11.20 12.78
CA GLU A 153 -46.44 10.34 12.78
C GLU A 153 -46.38 9.34 11.58
N GLY A 154 -46.35 8.04 11.90
CA GLY A 154 -46.27 6.96 10.92
C GLY A 154 -44.89 6.72 10.31
N GLU A 155 -43.84 7.44 10.71
CA GLU A 155 -42.46 7.25 10.24
C GLU A 155 -41.53 6.79 11.37
N SER A 156 -41.12 5.53 11.33
CA SER A 156 -40.16 4.93 12.24
C SER A 156 -38.78 4.82 11.60
N VAL A 157 -37.73 5.15 12.37
CA VAL A 157 -36.35 5.17 11.93
C VAL A 157 -35.52 4.25 12.83
N PRO A 158 -34.66 3.37 12.28
CA PRO A 158 -33.75 2.53 13.08
C PRO A 158 -32.92 3.35 14.06
N PHE A 159 -32.82 2.87 15.30
CA PHE A 159 -32.10 3.50 16.39
C PHE A 159 -31.25 2.48 17.14
N GLY A 160 -29.94 2.70 17.25
CA GLY A 160 -29.03 1.81 17.98
C GLY A 160 -27.57 1.98 17.58
N ALA A 161 -26.66 1.50 18.43
CA ALA A 161 -25.22 1.57 18.19
C ALA A 161 -24.73 0.51 17.17
N ASN A 162 -25.47 -0.61 17.04
CA ASN A 162 -25.11 -1.75 16.20
C ASN A 162 -25.76 -1.69 14.80
N LEU A 163 -25.76 -0.51 14.18
CA LEU A 163 -26.26 -0.31 12.82
C LEU A 163 -25.12 -0.29 11.80
N ILE A 164 -25.28 -1.04 10.70
CA ILE A 164 -24.38 -1.03 9.55
C ILE A 164 -25.14 -0.57 8.32
N PHE A 165 -24.69 0.51 7.71
CA PHE A 165 -25.27 1.07 6.50
C PHE A 165 -24.59 0.50 5.28
N THR A 166 -25.31 -0.20 4.41
CA THR A 166 -24.74 -0.93 3.27
C THR A 166 -25.44 -0.54 1.98
N HIS A 167 -24.67 -0.18 0.97
CA HIS A 167 -25.21 0.16 -0.35
C HIS A 167 -25.69 -1.09 -1.09
N LYS A 168 -26.94 -1.06 -1.64
CA LYS A 168 -27.59 -2.21 -2.27
C LYS A 168 -26.84 -2.85 -3.42
N LYS A 169 -26.13 -2.05 -4.25
CA LYS A 169 -25.42 -2.54 -5.44
C LYS A 169 -23.92 -2.75 -5.16
N TYR A 170 -23.35 -1.97 -4.26
CA TYR A 170 -21.91 -1.96 -3.97
C TYR A 170 -21.66 -2.32 -2.50
N HIS A 171 -21.87 -3.58 -2.13
CA HIS A 171 -21.84 -4.06 -0.74
C HIS A 171 -20.54 -3.72 0.01
N ARG A 172 -19.45 -3.41 -0.71
CA ARG A 172 -18.20 -2.91 -0.09
C ARG A 172 -18.32 -1.45 0.34
N PHE A 173 -19.28 -0.70 -0.20
CA PHE A 173 -19.67 0.58 0.36
C PHE A 173 -20.59 0.32 1.54
N SER A 174 -19.97 -0.04 2.66
CA SER A 174 -20.60 -0.30 3.94
C SER A 174 -19.86 0.47 5.02
N PHE A 175 -20.59 1.10 5.92
CA PHE A 175 -20.02 1.90 6.99
C PHE A 175 -20.74 1.69 8.31
N GLY A 176 -19.99 1.88 9.41
CA GLY A 176 -20.46 1.97 10.77
C GLY A 176 -20.02 3.27 11.40
N ILE A 177 -20.62 3.62 12.52
CA ILE A 177 -20.42 4.91 13.18
C ILE A 177 -20.10 4.68 14.66
N GLU A 178 -19.14 5.42 15.16
CA GLU A 178 -18.86 5.62 16.58
C GLU A 178 -18.67 7.11 16.85
N LEU A 179 -18.86 7.56 18.08
CA LEU A 179 -18.80 8.97 18.42
C LEU A 179 -17.69 9.25 19.44
N CYS A 180 -16.78 10.14 19.08
CA CYS A 180 -15.74 10.75 19.93
C CYS A 180 -15.09 9.77 20.91
N GLU A 181 -15.56 9.76 22.19
CA GLU A 181 -15.05 8.91 23.28
C GLU A 181 -15.02 7.42 22.95
N ASP A 182 -15.92 6.95 22.10
CA ASP A 182 -15.97 5.54 21.70
C ASP A 182 -14.61 5.03 21.19
N LEU A 183 -13.84 5.89 20.47
CA LEU A 183 -12.49 5.55 20.02
C LEU A 183 -11.46 5.44 21.15
N TRP A 184 -11.65 6.18 22.24
CA TRP A 184 -10.66 6.28 23.32
C TRP A 184 -10.76 5.16 24.34
N THR A 185 -11.85 4.38 24.28
CA THR A 185 -12.08 3.24 25.16
C THR A 185 -11.14 2.07 24.83
N PRO A 186 -10.85 1.16 25.79
CA PRO A 186 -10.01 -0.01 25.56
C PRO A 186 -10.51 -0.92 24.42
N ILE A 187 -11.83 -0.99 24.23
CA ILE A 187 -12.49 -1.80 23.16
C ILE A 187 -13.45 -0.89 22.41
N PRO A 188 -12.97 -0.16 21.37
CA PRO A 188 -13.82 0.71 20.57
C PRO A 188 -14.89 -0.08 19.80
N PRO A 189 -16.13 0.44 19.67
CA PRO A 189 -17.21 -0.17 18.87
C PRO A 189 -16.81 -0.48 17.42
N SER A 190 -15.93 0.33 16.83
CA SER A 190 -15.42 0.15 15.46
C SER A 190 -14.78 -1.22 15.22
N GLY A 191 -14.26 -1.88 16.24
CA GLY A 191 -13.75 -3.25 16.13
C GLY A 191 -14.84 -4.24 15.73
N GLU A 192 -15.97 -4.22 16.43
CA GLU A 192 -17.13 -5.08 16.17
C GLU A 192 -17.86 -4.66 14.88
N LEU A 193 -18.05 -3.36 14.65
CA LEU A 193 -18.60 -2.82 13.40
C LEU A 193 -17.83 -3.32 12.15
N ALA A 194 -16.49 -3.30 12.21
CA ALA A 194 -15.66 -3.78 11.12
C ALA A 194 -15.78 -5.30 10.90
N MET A 195 -15.82 -6.08 12.00
CA MET A 195 -16.04 -7.55 11.94
C MET A 195 -17.43 -7.88 11.44
N ALA A 196 -18.44 -7.07 11.73
CA ALA A 196 -19.81 -7.24 11.22
C ALA A 196 -19.96 -6.84 9.74
N GLY A 197 -18.94 -6.18 9.13
CA GLY A 197 -18.88 -5.95 7.69
C GLY A 197 -18.65 -4.50 7.25
N ALA A 198 -18.59 -3.54 8.17
CA ALA A 198 -18.30 -2.15 7.83
C ALA A 198 -16.87 -2.01 7.27
N HIS A 199 -16.71 -1.49 6.05
CA HIS A 199 -15.41 -1.19 5.44
C HIS A 199 -14.95 0.23 5.76
N ILE A 200 -15.87 1.09 6.17
CA ILE A 200 -15.63 2.48 6.54
C ILE A 200 -16.12 2.67 7.97
N ILE A 201 -15.35 3.31 8.79
CA ILE A 201 -15.75 3.77 10.13
C ILE A 201 -15.80 5.30 10.10
N LEU A 202 -16.89 5.86 10.56
CA LEU A 202 -17.07 7.28 10.76
C LEU A 202 -17.00 7.58 12.25
N ASN A 203 -16.23 8.59 12.62
CA ASN A 203 -16.19 9.08 13.99
C ASN A 203 -16.53 10.57 13.98
N LEU A 204 -17.69 10.91 14.55
CA LEU A 204 -18.11 12.27 14.80
C LEU A 204 -17.55 12.68 16.16
N SER A 205 -16.70 13.69 16.19
CA SER A 205 -15.95 14.06 17.38
C SER A 205 -16.11 15.53 17.74
N ALA A 206 -16.05 15.80 19.04
CA ALA A 206 -15.82 17.11 19.60
C ALA A 206 -14.71 16.95 20.66
N SER A 207 -13.51 16.70 20.17
CA SER A 207 -12.32 16.50 20.99
C SER A 207 -11.58 17.83 21.13
N ASP A 208 -11.52 18.36 22.33
CA ASP A 208 -10.77 19.57 22.63
C ASP A 208 -9.27 19.39 22.36
N GLU A 209 -8.56 20.49 22.23
CA GLU A 209 -7.13 20.46 21.90
C GLU A 209 -6.27 20.78 23.13
N LEU A 210 -5.39 19.85 23.46
CA LEU A 210 -4.35 19.99 24.47
C LEU A 210 -2.98 19.78 23.83
N THR A 211 -1.93 20.31 24.48
CA THR A 211 -0.56 20.13 23.98
C THR A 211 -0.22 18.66 23.79
N GLY A 212 0.06 18.25 22.53
CA GLY A 212 0.40 16.88 22.16
C GLY A 212 -0.79 15.97 21.83
N LYS A 213 -2.04 16.39 22.12
CA LYS A 213 -3.25 15.57 21.90
C LYS A 213 -3.49 15.26 20.42
N ALA A 214 -3.21 16.20 19.51
CA ALA A 214 -3.32 15.96 18.05
C ALA A 214 -2.44 14.79 17.59
N GLY A 215 -1.20 14.69 18.09
CA GLY A 215 -0.31 13.56 17.81
C GLY A 215 -0.86 12.23 18.32
N TYR A 216 -1.34 12.19 19.55
CA TYR A 216 -1.95 11.01 20.16
C TYR A 216 -3.23 10.59 19.41
N ARG A 217 -4.12 11.52 19.10
CA ARG A 217 -5.34 11.29 18.30
C ARG A 217 -5.00 10.68 16.93
N ARG A 218 -4.02 11.23 16.24
CA ARG A 218 -3.55 10.68 14.95
C ARG A 218 -3.12 9.21 15.08
N GLU A 219 -2.35 8.89 16.11
CA GLU A 219 -1.89 7.50 16.32
C GLU A 219 -3.05 6.56 16.69
N LEU A 220 -4.02 7.00 17.49
CA LEU A 220 -5.23 6.20 17.77
C LEU A 220 -6.00 5.90 16.49
N VAL A 221 -6.31 6.90 15.67
CA VAL A 221 -7.05 6.74 14.41
C VAL A 221 -6.29 5.83 13.44
N LYS A 222 -4.97 6.01 13.29
CA LYS A 222 -4.13 5.13 12.46
C LYS A 222 -4.15 3.69 12.94
N ASN A 223 -3.94 3.47 14.23
CA ASN A 223 -3.92 2.12 14.80
C ASN A 223 -5.27 1.43 14.67
N GLN A 224 -6.37 2.15 14.91
CA GLN A 224 -7.71 1.57 14.79
C GLN A 224 -8.05 1.25 13.33
N SER A 225 -7.75 2.12 12.38
CA SER A 225 -7.87 1.87 10.95
C SER A 225 -7.06 0.64 10.50
N ALA A 226 -5.81 0.51 10.96
CA ALA A 226 -4.95 -0.64 10.65
C ALA A 226 -5.48 -1.95 11.24
N ARG A 227 -5.89 -1.94 12.52
CA ARG A 227 -6.40 -3.11 13.23
C ARG A 227 -7.70 -3.64 12.61
N THR A 228 -8.58 -2.74 12.20
CA THR A 228 -9.89 -3.06 11.63
C THR A 228 -9.87 -3.24 10.12
N LEU A 229 -8.72 -3.04 9.47
CA LEU A 229 -8.59 -3.06 8.00
C LEU A 229 -9.70 -2.24 7.33
N SER A 230 -9.88 -1.01 7.79
CA SER A 230 -10.94 -0.09 7.35
C SER A 230 -10.40 1.24 6.87
N ALA A 231 -11.23 1.99 6.14
CA ALA A 231 -11.09 3.43 6.06
C ALA A 231 -11.69 4.04 7.32
N TYR A 232 -11.02 5.03 7.92
CA TYR A 232 -11.46 5.71 9.13
C TYR A 232 -11.57 7.22 8.84
N LEU A 233 -12.77 7.77 8.99
CA LEU A 233 -13.12 9.15 8.75
C LEU A 233 -13.39 9.82 10.10
N TYR A 234 -12.50 10.68 10.54
CA TYR A 234 -12.59 11.37 11.82
C TYR A 234 -12.89 12.85 11.59
N ALA A 235 -14.09 13.30 12.02
CA ALA A 235 -14.55 14.68 11.91
C ALA A 235 -14.53 15.33 13.29
N ASP A 236 -13.75 16.39 13.46
CA ASP A 236 -13.58 17.06 14.75
C ASP A 236 -14.21 18.46 14.78
N ALA A 237 -14.76 18.84 15.93
CA ALA A 237 -15.29 20.16 16.18
C ALA A 237 -14.19 21.24 16.05
N GLY A 238 -14.59 22.44 15.69
CA GLY A 238 -13.68 23.55 15.40
C GLY A 238 -13.92 24.80 16.25
N GLU A 239 -13.31 25.88 15.81
CA GLU A 239 -13.24 27.17 16.52
C GLU A 239 -14.58 27.89 16.73
N GLY A 240 -15.69 27.36 16.22
CA GLY A 240 -17.04 27.89 16.47
C GLY A 240 -17.62 27.48 17.82
N GLU A 241 -17.01 26.54 18.51
CA GLU A 241 -17.38 26.11 19.85
C GLU A 241 -17.03 27.16 20.92
N SER A 242 -17.70 27.09 22.08
CA SER A 242 -17.36 27.97 23.22
C SER A 242 -15.97 27.68 23.78
N THR A 243 -15.26 28.72 24.16
CA THR A 243 -13.90 28.64 24.73
C THR A 243 -13.88 28.88 26.22
N MET A 244 -14.87 28.38 26.97
CA MET A 244 -14.88 28.53 28.46
C MET A 244 -13.65 27.86 29.06
N ASP A 245 -13.56 26.53 28.97
CA ASP A 245 -12.42 25.74 29.46
C ASP A 245 -11.76 24.93 28.35
N MET A 246 -12.47 24.63 27.26
CA MET A 246 -12.02 23.83 26.14
C MET A 246 -11.79 24.68 24.88
N VAL A 247 -10.84 24.31 24.06
CA VAL A 247 -10.61 24.91 22.74
C VAL A 247 -10.58 23.80 21.68
N PHE A 248 -11.26 24.01 20.56
CA PHE A 248 -11.42 23.02 19.51
C PHE A 248 -10.69 23.44 18.23
N ALA A 249 -9.92 22.52 17.65
CA ALA A 249 -8.97 22.82 16.59
C ALA A 249 -9.43 22.44 15.19
N GLY A 250 -10.49 21.66 15.05
CA GLY A 250 -10.93 21.10 13.76
C GLY A 250 -9.88 20.15 13.15
N HIS A 251 -9.33 19.25 13.95
CA HIS A 251 -8.32 18.29 13.53
C HIS A 251 -8.96 17.07 12.88
N ASN A 252 -9.25 17.18 11.58
CA ASN A 252 -9.87 16.14 10.77
C ASN A 252 -8.84 15.17 10.21
N LEU A 253 -9.24 13.88 10.05
CA LEU A 253 -8.39 12.82 9.52
C LEU A 253 -9.17 11.91 8.57
N ILE A 254 -8.56 11.54 7.46
CA ILE A 254 -8.99 10.41 6.62
C ILE A 254 -7.84 9.43 6.53
N VAL A 255 -8.05 8.23 7.07
CA VAL A 255 -7.04 7.17 7.18
C VAL A 255 -7.54 5.92 6.47
N GLU A 256 -6.67 5.18 5.77
CA GLU A 256 -6.99 3.93 5.08
C GLU A 256 -5.98 2.86 5.48
N ASN A 257 -6.43 1.81 6.18
CA ASN A 257 -5.57 0.72 6.64
C ASN A 257 -4.25 1.22 7.28
N GLY A 258 -4.38 2.15 8.24
CA GLY A 258 -3.26 2.72 9.00
C GLY A 258 -2.44 3.81 8.28
N VAL A 259 -2.78 4.15 7.03
CA VAL A 259 -2.12 5.20 6.27
C VAL A 259 -2.96 6.46 6.25
N VAL A 260 -2.43 7.58 6.72
CA VAL A 260 -3.08 8.89 6.64
C VAL A 260 -3.13 9.32 5.17
N LEU A 261 -4.33 9.47 4.62
CA LEU A 261 -4.53 9.96 3.26
C LEU A 261 -4.65 11.49 3.23
N LYS A 262 -5.37 12.05 4.20
CA LYS A 262 -5.55 13.49 4.39
C LYS A 262 -5.63 13.80 5.88
N GLU A 263 -5.14 14.96 6.23
CA GLU A 263 -5.16 15.49 7.60
C GLU A 263 -5.27 17.01 7.56
N SER A 264 -6.14 17.61 8.38
CA SER A 264 -6.17 19.05 8.59
C SER A 264 -5.15 19.46 9.65
N LYS A 265 -4.58 20.64 9.49
CA LYS A 265 -3.71 21.20 10.51
C LYS A 265 -4.58 21.79 11.65
N PRO A 266 -4.33 21.44 12.93
CA PRO A 266 -5.00 22.07 14.07
C PRO A 266 -4.96 23.59 13.99
N PHE A 267 -6.07 24.26 14.29
CA PHE A 267 -6.27 25.72 14.32
C PHE A 267 -6.07 26.47 13.00
N ALA A 268 -5.60 25.80 11.93
CA ALA A 268 -5.25 26.48 10.69
C ALA A 268 -5.53 25.60 9.45
N GLY A 269 -5.69 26.27 8.31
CA GLY A 269 -5.78 25.60 7.01
C GLY A 269 -7.19 25.15 6.64
N GLU A 270 -7.25 24.35 5.58
CA GLU A 270 -8.50 23.83 5.05
C GLU A 270 -9.03 22.71 5.94
N LYS A 271 -10.27 22.83 6.36
CA LYS A 271 -10.99 21.86 7.19
C LYS A 271 -11.86 20.90 6.36
N ASP A 272 -11.97 21.13 5.07
CA ASP A 272 -12.65 20.26 4.11
C ASP A 272 -11.66 19.24 3.55
N LEU A 273 -11.62 18.05 4.09
CA LEU A 273 -10.77 16.98 3.58
C LEU A 273 -11.55 16.12 2.61
N ILE A 274 -11.12 16.08 1.35
CA ILE A 274 -11.73 15.27 0.29
C ILE A 274 -10.67 14.38 -0.32
N THR A 275 -10.93 13.07 -0.40
CA THR A 275 -10.05 12.09 -1.06
C THR A 275 -10.81 10.84 -1.49
N GLU A 276 -10.14 9.95 -2.20
CA GLU A 276 -10.67 8.65 -2.61
C GLU A 276 -10.12 7.56 -1.69
N ILE A 277 -11.00 6.71 -1.15
CA ILE A 277 -10.64 5.48 -0.45
C ILE A 277 -10.75 4.27 -1.38
N ASP A 278 -9.91 3.26 -1.17
CA ASP A 278 -9.89 2.04 -1.98
C ASP A 278 -10.57 0.88 -1.26
N LEU A 279 -11.88 0.75 -1.42
CA LEU A 279 -12.68 -0.35 -0.87
C LEU A 279 -12.24 -1.72 -1.39
N GLY A 280 -11.71 -1.76 -2.61
CA GLY A 280 -11.17 -2.99 -3.21
C GLY A 280 -9.91 -3.48 -2.46
N ARG A 281 -9.03 -2.56 -2.06
CA ARG A 281 -7.86 -2.84 -1.22
C ARG A 281 -8.28 -3.38 0.14
N LEU A 282 -9.15 -2.67 0.85
CA LEU A 282 -9.62 -3.06 2.18
C LEU A 282 -10.25 -4.46 2.16
N HIS A 283 -11.10 -4.73 1.18
CA HIS A 283 -11.70 -6.06 1.00
C HIS A 283 -10.65 -7.15 0.74
N ASN A 284 -9.65 -6.87 -0.10
CA ASN A 284 -8.58 -7.83 -0.39
C ASN A 284 -7.72 -8.12 0.84
N GLU A 285 -7.37 -7.10 1.63
CA GLU A 285 -6.62 -7.27 2.88
C GLU A 285 -7.39 -8.15 3.87
N ARG A 286 -8.68 -7.90 4.08
CA ARG A 286 -9.55 -8.73 4.95
C ARG A 286 -9.63 -10.17 4.47
N ARG A 287 -9.77 -10.40 3.16
CA ARG A 287 -9.82 -11.75 2.58
C ARG A 287 -8.51 -12.53 2.77
N ARG A 288 -7.37 -11.84 2.76
CA ARG A 288 -6.04 -12.45 2.95
C ARG A 288 -5.74 -12.72 4.42
N MET A 289 -6.25 -11.91 5.33
CA MET A 289 -6.07 -12.09 6.77
C MET A 289 -7.12 -13.05 7.32
N THR A 290 -6.82 -14.34 7.29
CA THR A 290 -7.76 -15.41 7.70
C THR A 290 -8.20 -15.34 9.16
N THR A 291 -7.46 -14.61 10.01
CA THR A 291 -7.80 -14.36 11.40
C THR A 291 -8.83 -13.26 11.60
N PHE A 292 -9.01 -12.36 10.62
CA PHE A 292 -9.94 -11.24 10.70
C PHE A 292 -11.40 -11.70 10.89
N THR A 293 -11.80 -12.78 10.22
CA THR A 293 -13.18 -13.26 10.22
C THR A 293 -13.54 -14.19 11.38
N LYS A 294 -12.57 -14.55 12.24
CA LYS A 294 -12.74 -15.53 13.33
C LYS A 294 -13.48 -15.01 14.57
N GLY A 295 -14.02 -13.83 14.55
CA GLY A 295 -14.74 -13.24 15.69
C GLY A 295 -16.08 -12.61 15.33
N GLN A 296 -16.60 -12.90 14.12
CA GLN A 296 -17.84 -12.27 13.64
C GLN A 296 -19.05 -12.71 14.46
N LYS A 297 -19.64 -11.76 15.20
CA LYS A 297 -20.96 -11.85 15.81
C LYS A 297 -21.94 -11.08 14.91
N LYS A 298 -22.47 -11.70 13.86
CA LYS A 298 -23.38 -11.02 12.92
C LYS A 298 -24.79 -10.82 13.44
N ASP A 299 -25.20 -11.63 14.40
CA ASP A 299 -26.59 -11.68 14.86
C ASP A 299 -27.00 -10.46 15.71
N ASP A 300 -26.01 -9.71 16.23
CA ASP A 300 -26.23 -8.52 17.07
C ASP A 300 -26.32 -7.22 16.25
N PHE A 301 -26.12 -7.26 14.91
CA PHE A 301 -26.04 -6.09 14.05
C PHE A 301 -27.23 -6.02 13.08
N THR A 302 -27.79 -4.82 12.94
CA THR A 302 -28.85 -4.52 11.96
C THR A 302 -28.25 -3.85 10.73
N THR A 303 -28.46 -4.46 9.54
CA THR A 303 -28.02 -3.87 8.28
C THR A 303 -29.11 -2.99 7.68
N ILE A 304 -28.79 -1.72 7.51
CA ILE A 304 -29.64 -0.72 6.85
C ILE A 304 -29.21 -0.58 5.40
N TRP A 305 -30.11 -0.93 4.48
CA TRP A 305 -29.84 -0.90 3.05
C TRP A 305 -30.22 0.43 2.43
N PHE A 306 -29.30 1.06 1.68
CA PHE A 306 -29.56 2.27 0.92
C PHE A 306 -29.13 2.13 -0.54
N ASP A 307 -29.65 2.98 -1.44
CA ASP A 307 -29.34 2.94 -2.88
C ASP A 307 -29.06 4.37 -3.36
N SER A 308 -27.81 4.81 -3.21
CA SER A 308 -27.35 6.10 -3.71
C SER A 308 -26.75 5.97 -5.11
N ASN A 309 -26.73 7.07 -5.86
CA ASN A 309 -26.14 7.08 -7.19
C ASN A 309 -24.62 7.34 -7.10
N VAL A 310 -23.85 6.28 -6.91
CA VAL A 310 -22.38 6.34 -6.83
C VAL A 310 -21.78 6.45 -8.24
N PRO A 311 -20.83 7.36 -8.49
CA PRO A 311 -20.15 7.43 -9.78
C PRO A 311 -19.50 6.10 -10.17
N VAL A 312 -19.73 5.64 -11.40
CA VAL A 312 -19.14 4.41 -11.92
C VAL A 312 -17.61 4.51 -11.93
N GLU A 313 -17.08 5.66 -12.31
CA GLU A 313 -15.63 5.94 -12.27
C GLU A 313 -15.35 7.25 -11.52
N THR A 314 -14.65 7.13 -10.41
CA THR A 314 -14.22 8.26 -9.58
C THR A 314 -12.92 8.84 -10.12
N LYS A 315 -12.82 10.16 -10.33
CA LYS A 315 -11.56 10.82 -10.66
C LYS A 315 -10.63 10.73 -9.46
N LEU A 316 -9.43 10.17 -9.67
CA LEU A 316 -8.42 10.06 -8.61
C LEU A 316 -7.66 11.39 -8.47
N THR A 317 -7.56 11.87 -7.23
CA THR A 317 -6.79 13.07 -6.86
C THR A 317 -5.65 12.75 -5.90
N ARG A 318 -5.63 11.53 -5.33
CA ARG A 318 -4.55 11.05 -4.47
C ARG A 318 -3.32 10.64 -5.28
N SER A 319 -2.14 10.80 -4.70
CA SER A 319 -0.88 10.33 -5.27
C SER A 319 -0.61 8.87 -4.91
N PHE A 320 0.19 8.21 -5.74
CA PHE A 320 0.70 6.86 -5.49
C PHE A 320 2.22 6.87 -5.64
N GLU A 321 2.92 6.07 -4.82
CA GLU A 321 4.38 5.99 -4.85
C GLU A 321 4.86 5.38 -6.17
N LYS A 322 5.79 6.06 -6.86
CA LYS A 322 6.40 5.56 -8.10
C LYS A 322 7.23 4.30 -7.85
N THR A 323 7.95 4.29 -6.75
CA THR A 323 8.84 3.21 -6.34
C THR A 323 8.38 2.62 -4.99
N PRO A 324 7.28 1.81 -4.98
CA PRO A 324 6.61 1.42 -3.74
C PRO A 324 7.44 0.51 -2.82
N PHE A 325 8.59 0.03 -3.26
CA PHE A 325 9.53 -0.75 -2.47
C PHE A 325 10.62 0.10 -1.81
N VAL A 326 10.80 1.34 -2.30
CA VAL A 326 11.85 2.24 -1.81
C VAL A 326 11.29 3.08 -0.67
N PRO A 327 12.01 3.25 0.46
CA PRO A 327 11.59 4.12 1.55
C PRO A 327 11.35 5.56 1.07
N SER A 328 10.12 6.08 1.25
CA SER A 328 9.70 7.40 0.74
C SER A 328 10.20 8.58 1.58
N THR A 329 10.53 8.36 2.86
CA THR A 329 10.95 9.41 3.79
C THR A 329 12.46 9.46 3.99
N ARG A 330 13.09 10.62 3.76
CA ARG A 330 14.52 10.82 4.01
C ARG A 330 14.90 10.67 5.49
N ILE A 331 13.98 11.00 6.40
CA ILE A 331 14.21 10.99 7.85
C ILE A 331 14.53 9.59 8.39
N HIS A 332 13.95 8.53 7.79
CA HIS A 332 14.19 7.13 8.19
C HIS A 332 14.96 6.33 7.14
N ARG A 333 15.64 7.01 6.20
CA ARG A 333 16.37 6.34 5.11
C ARG A 333 17.43 5.40 5.65
N GLU A 334 18.26 5.91 6.55
CA GLU A 334 19.38 5.16 7.13
C GLU A 334 18.87 3.95 7.92
N GLU A 335 17.92 4.16 8.82
CA GLU A 335 17.29 3.10 9.62
C GLU A 335 16.69 2.00 8.73
N ARG A 336 15.96 2.37 7.69
CA ARG A 336 15.33 1.41 6.76
C ARG A 336 16.33 0.67 5.89
N CYS A 337 17.37 1.33 5.40
CA CYS A 337 18.44 0.67 4.65
C CYS A 337 19.20 -0.32 5.53
N GLU A 338 19.55 0.10 6.74
CA GLU A 338 20.23 -0.76 7.71
C GLU A 338 19.38 -1.98 8.10
N GLU A 339 18.07 -1.81 8.31
CA GLU A 339 17.14 -2.91 8.57
C GLU A 339 17.12 -3.92 7.42
N ILE A 340 17.02 -3.46 6.17
CA ILE A 340 17.01 -4.34 4.98
C ILE A 340 18.34 -5.09 4.87
N LEU A 341 19.46 -4.39 4.97
CA LEU A 341 20.79 -4.98 4.88
C LEU A 341 21.06 -5.95 6.03
N ALA A 342 20.58 -5.66 7.22
CA ALA A 342 20.64 -6.57 8.36
C ALA A 342 19.88 -7.87 8.07
N ILE A 343 18.63 -7.79 7.59
CA ILE A 343 17.83 -8.98 7.22
C ILE A 343 18.59 -9.84 6.20
N GLN A 344 19.16 -9.23 5.16
CA GLN A 344 19.93 -9.95 4.15
C GLN A 344 21.19 -10.61 4.73
N SER A 345 22.02 -9.85 5.45
CA SER A 345 23.30 -10.33 5.97
C SER A 345 23.14 -11.36 7.09
N TYR A 346 22.20 -11.17 8.02
CA TYR A 346 21.93 -12.17 9.07
C TYR A 346 21.32 -13.46 8.52
N GLY A 347 20.49 -13.38 7.47
CA GLY A 347 20.01 -14.56 6.75
C GLY A 347 21.16 -15.40 6.20
N LEU A 348 22.10 -14.76 5.50
CA LEU A 348 23.31 -15.42 4.97
C LEU A 348 24.23 -15.92 6.10
N ALA A 349 24.48 -15.10 7.11
CA ALA A 349 25.33 -15.47 8.26
C ALA A 349 24.79 -16.72 8.98
N LYS A 350 23.46 -16.81 9.16
CA LYS A 350 22.83 -18.02 9.71
C LYS A 350 23.09 -19.25 8.84
N ARG A 351 23.00 -19.12 7.53
CA ARG A 351 23.24 -20.22 6.58
C ARG A 351 24.68 -20.69 6.62
N LEU A 352 25.65 -19.76 6.55
CA LEU A 352 27.09 -20.05 6.64
C LEU A 352 27.43 -20.75 7.96
N ARG A 353 26.93 -20.24 9.08
CA ARG A 353 27.14 -20.85 10.40
C ARG A 353 26.56 -22.27 10.48
N HIS A 354 25.38 -22.50 9.92
CA HIS A 354 24.72 -23.80 9.94
C HIS A 354 25.46 -24.86 9.14
N THR A 355 25.95 -24.48 7.95
CA THR A 355 26.70 -25.40 7.06
C THR A 355 28.17 -25.56 7.45
N GLY A 356 28.68 -24.68 8.31
CA GLY A 356 30.09 -24.63 8.66
C GLY A 356 31.00 -24.05 7.55
N CYS A 357 30.42 -23.52 6.47
CA CYS A 357 31.17 -22.93 5.37
C CYS A 357 31.91 -21.67 5.81
N LYS A 358 33.23 -21.64 5.52
CA LYS A 358 34.09 -20.48 5.74
C LYS A 358 34.38 -19.71 4.44
N HIS A 359 33.86 -20.18 3.33
CA HIS A 359 34.02 -19.56 2.02
C HIS A 359 32.65 -19.28 1.39
N ALA A 360 32.56 -18.17 0.69
CA ALA A 360 31.45 -17.81 -0.17
C ALA A 360 31.96 -17.54 -1.58
N VAL A 361 31.29 -18.07 -2.61
CA VAL A 361 31.67 -17.89 -4.01
C VAL A 361 30.65 -17.02 -4.70
N ILE A 362 31.07 -15.93 -5.34
CA ILE A 362 30.19 -14.96 -5.99
C ILE A 362 30.66 -14.70 -7.40
N GLY A 363 29.78 -14.85 -8.39
CA GLY A 363 30.01 -14.35 -9.74
C GLY A 363 29.94 -12.81 -9.74
N LEU A 364 31.06 -12.14 -9.91
CA LEU A 364 31.16 -10.69 -9.87
C LEU A 364 31.26 -10.12 -11.28
N SER A 365 30.14 -9.62 -11.79
CA SER A 365 30.06 -8.99 -13.12
C SER A 365 30.49 -7.51 -13.11
N GLY A 366 30.48 -6.85 -11.95
CA GLY A 366 30.64 -5.40 -11.84
C GLY A 366 29.35 -4.60 -12.06
N GLY A 367 28.21 -5.29 -12.17
CA GLY A 367 26.85 -4.69 -12.23
C GLY A 367 26.20 -4.57 -10.85
N LEU A 368 25.03 -3.91 -10.81
CA LEU A 368 24.29 -3.59 -9.57
C LEU A 368 24.03 -4.78 -8.65
N ASP A 369 23.52 -5.88 -9.20
CA ASP A 369 23.05 -7.03 -8.40
C ASP A 369 24.19 -7.78 -7.74
N SER A 370 25.27 -8.04 -8.51
CA SER A 370 26.48 -8.67 -7.98
C SER A 370 27.21 -7.77 -6.96
N THR A 371 27.15 -6.45 -7.14
CA THR A 371 27.69 -5.47 -6.18
C THR A 371 26.92 -5.53 -4.87
N LEU A 372 25.58 -5.48 -4.88
CA LEU A 372 24.80 -5.59 -3.64
C LEU A 372 25.01 -6.93 -2.96
N ALA A 373 25.03 -8.04 -3.73
CA ALA A 373 25.28 -9.36 -3.16
C ALA A 373 26.66 -9.46 -2.48
N LEU A 374 27.68 -8.84 -3.07
CA LEU A 374 29.03 -8.77 -2.47
C LEU A 374 29.02 -7.94 -1.17
N LEU A 375 28.41 -6.76 -1.16
CA LEU A 375 28.31 -5.90 0.03
C LEU A 375 27.59 -6.60 1.19
N VAL A 376 26.49 -7.30 0.89
CA VAL A 376 25.74 -8.12 1.87
C VAL A 376 26.60 -9.28 2.40
N THR A 377 27.38 -9.92 1.52
CA THR A 377 28.24 -11.04 1.90
C THR A 377 29.40 -10.58 2.79
N VAL A 378 30.00 -9.44 2.49
CA VAL A 378 31.02 -8.82 3.35
C VAL A 378 30.46 -8.56 4.75
N ARG A 379 29.27 -7.95 4.87
CA ARG A 379 28.59 -7.75 6.16
C ARG A 379 28.33 -9.06 6.92
N ALA A 380 27.96 -10.12 6.21
CA ALA A 380 27.74 -11.43 6.82
C ALA A 380 29.05 -12.03 7.36
N PHE A 381 30.16 -11.89 6.64
CA PHE A 381 31.48 -12.34 7.06
C PHE A 381 31.98 -11.55 8.28
N ASP A 382 31.86 -10.22 8.23
CA ASP A 382 32.19 -9.36 9.37
C ASP A 382 31.38 -9.72 10.62
N THR A 383 30.08 -9.99 10.48
CA THR A 383 29.20 -10.43 11.58
C THR A 383 29.64 -11.78 12.19
N LEU A 384 30.23 -12.65 11.38
CA LEU A 384 30.72 -13.96 11.79
C LEU A 384 32.20 -13.96 12.24
N ASN A 385 32.91 -12.82 12.15
CA ASN A 385 34.35 -12.68 12.31
C ASN A 385 35.11 -13.66 11.40
N LEU A 386 34.67 -13.81 10.15
CA LEU A 386 35.38 -14.57 9.12
C LEU A 386 36.26 -13.62 8.31
N GLU A 387 37.42 -14.13 7.87
CA GLU A 387 38.32 -13.37 7.01
C GLU A 387 37.65 -13.12 5.64
N ARG A 388 37.68 -11.86 5.18
CA ARG A 388 37.08 -11.45 3.92
C ARG A 388 37.70 -12.11 2.70
N GLU A 389 38.95 -12.56 2.77
CA GLU A 389 39.60 -13.39 1.74
C GLU A 389 38.88 -14.73 1.50
N GLY A 390 38.07 -15.19 2.46
CA GLY A 390 37.17 -16.33 2.28
C GLY A 390 36.02 -16.07 1.30
N ILE A 391 35.77 -14.80 0.92
CA ILE A 391 34.85 -14.43 -0.14
C ILE A 391 35.59 -14.50 -1.48
N VAL A 392 35.30 -15.54 -2.26
CA VAL A 392 35.94 -15.78 -3.55
C VAL A 392 35.06 -15.12 -4.63
N CYS A 393 35.42 -13.93 -5.04
CA CYS A 393 34.83 -13.25 -6.19
C CYS A 393 35.38 -13.86 -7.48
N VAL A 394 34.51 -14.22 -8.41
CA VAL A 394 34.90 -14.80 -9.71
C VAL A 394 34.40 -13.90 -10.83
N THR A 395 35.31 -13.27 -11.56
CA THR A 395 35.00 -12.57 -12.80
C THR A 395 35.25 -13.49 -13.99
N MET A 396 34.29 -13.58 -14.89
CA MET A 396 34.33 -14.54 -16.01
C MET A 396 34.11 -13.81 -17.34
N PRO A 397 35.12 -13.09 -17.84
CA PRO A 397 35.01 -12.39 -19.12
C PRO A 397 34.65 -13.34 -20.26
N CYS A 398 33.67 -12.93 -21.08
CA CYS A 398 33.26 -13.62 -22.29
C CYS A 398 32.99 -12.58 -23.39
N PHE A 399 32.21 -12.95 -24.42
CA PHE A 399 32.00 -12.14 -25.63
C PHE A 399 31.37 -10.75 -25.36
N GLY A 400 30.54 -10.63 -24.33
CA GLY A 400 29.78 -9.40 -24.01
C GLY A 400 30.38 -8.51 -22.91
N THR A 401 31.47 -8.94 -22.27
CA THR A 401 32.05 -8.20 -21.13
C THR A 401 32.75 -6.91 -21.59
N THR A 402 32.39 -5.78 -20.97
CA THR A 402 33.02 -4.48 -21.24
C THR A 402 34.19 -4.21 -20.30
N ASN A 403 35.12 -3.36 -20.71
CA ASN A 403 36.24 -2.96 -19.85
C ASN A 403 35.73 -2.28 -18.56
N ARG A 404 34.69 -1.46 -18.65
CA ARG A 404 34.11 -0.71 -17.51
C ARG A 404 33.60 -1.65 -16.42
N THR A 405 32.78 -2.62 -16.76
CA THR A 405 32.23 -3.58 -15.80
C THR A 405 33.29 -4.50 -15.24
N TYR A 406 34.27 -4.91 -16.08
CA TYR A 406 35.43 -5.65 -15.61
C TYR A 406 36.27 -4.87 -14.58
N ASP A 407 36.58 -3.60 -14.86
CA ASP A 407 37.33 -2.73 -13.96
C ASP A 407 36.58 -2.52 -12.63
N ASN A 408 35.25 -2.33 -12.69
CA ASN A 408 34.40 -2.25 -11.50
C ASN A 408 34.48 -3.52 -10.66
N ALA A 409 34.40 -4.70 -11.27
CA ALA A 409 34.50 -5.97 -10.55
C ALA A 409 35.84 -6.12 -9.83
N VAL A 410 36.94 -5.81 -10.53
CA VAL A 410 38.31 -5.87 -9.97
C VAL A 410 38.46 -4.89 -8.81
N GLN A 411 38.03 -3.64 -8.96
CA GLN A 411 38.15 -2.63 -7.92
C GLN A 411 37.26 -2.95 -6.71
N LEU A 412 36.01 -3.42 -6.91
CA LEU A 412 35.13 -3.84 -5.82
C LEU A 412 35.81 -4.93 -4.96
N ALA A 413 36.30 -6.00 -5.59
CA ALA A 413 36.95 -7.09 -4.88
C ALA A 413 38.18 -6.59 -4.08
N LYS A 414 39.00 -5.77 -4.71
CA LYS A 414 40.20 -5.19 -4.08
C LYS A 414 39.88 -4.28 -2.90
N GLN A 415 38.95 -3.34 -3.07
CA GLN A 415 38.62 -2.35 -2.04
C GLN A 415 37.88 -2.96 -0.83
N LEU A 416 37.18 -4.08 -1.04
CA LEU A 416 36.47 -4.81 0.02
C LEU A 416 37.36 -5.88 0.70
N GLY A 417 38.60 -6.11 0.23
CA GLY A 417 39.53 -7.08 0.81
C GLY A 417 39.15 -8.54 0.56
N THR A 418 38.50 -8.84 -0.56
CA THR A 418 38.07 -10.19 -0.94
C THR A 418 39.06 -10.83 -1.91
N SER A 419 39.01 -12.17 -2.05
CA SER A 419 39.80 -12.88 -3.07
C SER A 419 39.16 -12.71 -4.44
N LEU A 420 39.99 -12.50 -5.47
CA LEU A 420 39.49 -12.40 -6.87
C LEU A 420 40.13 -13.50 -7.72
N ARG A 421 39.30 -14.20 -8.49
CA ARG A 421 39.72 -15.13 -9.55
C ARG A 421 39.18 -14.62 -10.90
N GLU A 422 40.05 -14.53 -11.90
CA GLU A 422 39.68 -14.26 -13.28
C GLU A 422 39.71 -15.58 -14.06
N ILE A 423 38.59 -15.93 -14.72
CA ILE A 423 38.48 -17.14 -15.53
C ILE A 423 37.85 -16.76 -16.85
N ARG A 424 38.62 -16.85 -17.93
CA ARG A 424 38.14 -16.62 -19.29
C ARG A 424 37.39 -17.87 -19.77
N ILE A 425 36.12 -17.74 -20.07
CA ILE A 425 35.24 -18.85 -20.42
C ILE A 425 35.03 -19.04 -21.92
N GLN A 426 35.64 -18.19 -22.75
CA GLN A 426 35.42 -18.20 -24.21
C GLN A 426 35.70 -19.56 -24.86
N ASP A 427 36.85 -20.20 -24.52
CA ASP A 427 37.24 -21.48 -25.13
C ASP A 427 36.30 -22.61 -24.72
N ALA A 428 35.85 -22.65 -23.47
CA ALA A 428 34.88 -23.61 -22.96
C ALA A 428 33.52 -23.45 -23.66
N VAL A 429 33.04 -22.22 -23.77
CA VAL A 429 31.78 -21.89 -24.48
C VAL A 429 31.86 -22.25 -25.97
N MET A 430 32.99 -21.93 -26.63
CA MET A 430 33.20 -22.32 -28.04
C MET A 430 33.26 -23.83 -28.25
N GLN A 431 33.88 -24.55 -27.30
CA GLN A 431 33.88 -26.02 -27.34
C GLN A 431 32.46 -26.57 -27.16
N HIS A 432 31.70 -26.01 -26.21
CA HIS A 432 30.30 -26.38 -25.98
C HIS A 432 29.45 -26.16 -27.26
N PHE A 433 29.58 -24.99 -27.92
CA PHE A 433 28.86 -24.74 -29.18
C PHE A 433 29.20 -25.77 -30.28
N LYS A 434 30.48 -26.14 -30.40
CA LYS A 434 30.90 -27.18 -31.31
C LYS A 434 30.25 -28.55 -31.00
N ASP A 435 30.21 -28.92 -29.71
CA ASP A 435 29.67 -30.21 -29.25
C ASP A 435 28.17 -30.33 -29.53
N ILE A 436 27.42 -29.21 -29.40
CA ILE A 436 25.98 -29.17 -29.72
C ILE A 436 25.67 -28.77 -31.16
N SER A 437 26.68 -28.61 -32.02
CA SER A 437 26.54 -28.15 -33.40
C SER A 437 25.83 -26.81 -33.57
N HIS A 438 26.03 -25.87 -32.63
CA HIS A 438 25.53 -24.51 -32.71
C HIS A 438 26.53 -23.61 -33.44
N ASP A 439 26.05 -22.82 -34.41
CA ASP A 439 26.89 -21.83 -35.11
C ASP A 439 27.09 -20.59 -34.23
N PRO A 440 28.33 -20.27 -33.80
CA PRO A 440 28.62 -19.09 -32.98
C PRO A 440 28.27 -17.74 -33.63
N ALA A 441 28.07 -17.70 -34.94
CA ALA A 441 27.59 -16.50 -35.64
C ALA A 441 26.09 -16.22 -35.38
N VAL A 442 25.34 -17.21 -34.92
CA VAL A 442 23.91 -17.09 -34.58
C VAL A 442 23.79 -16.71 -33.12
N GLN A 443 23.60 -15.39 -32.86
CA GLN A 443 23.49 -14.83 -31.51
C GLN A 443 22.05 -14.93 -30.97
N ASP A 444 21.56 -16.15 -30.79
CA ASP A 444 20.22 -16.47 -30.30
C ASP A 444 20.23 -16.80 -28.78
N VAL A 445 19.08 -17.29 -28.28
CA VAL A 445 18.92 -17.70 -26.89
C VAL A 445 19.88 -18.84 -26.48
N THR A 446 20.33 -19.67 -27.42
CA THR A 446 21.31 -20.74 -27.16
C THR A 446 22.68 -20.14 -26.89
N TYR A 447 23.06 -19.16 -27.72
CA TYR A 447 24.31 -18.42 -27.55
C TYR A 447 24.39 -17.71 -26.18
N GLU A 448 23.31 -17.05 -25.74
CA GLU A 448 23.26 -16.39 -24.44
C GLU A 448 23.25 -17.39 -23.29
N ASN A 449 22.37 -18.39 -23.35
CA ASN A 449 22.22 -19.37 -22.26
C ASN A 449 23.44 -20.28 -22.08
N GLY A 450 24.19 -20.60 -23.15
CA GLY A 450 25.45 -21.35 -23.07
C GLY A 450 26.46 -20.65 -22.17
N GLN A 451 26.64 -19.36 -22.37
CA GLN A 451 27.56 -18.55 -21.54
C GLN A 451 27.10 -18.48 -20.07
N ALA A 452 25.81 -18.27 -19.83
CA ALA A 452 25.28 -18.16 -18.46
C ALA A 452 25.43 -19.47 -17.67
N ARG A 453 25.21 -20.63 -18.33
CA ARG A 453 25.37 -21.95 -17.69
C ARG A 453 26.83 -22.28 -17.41
N GLU A 454 27.74 -21.94 -18.31
CA GLU A 454 29.18 -22.12 -18.11
C GLU A 454 29.65 -21.36 -16.86
N ARG A 455 29.22 -20.11 -16.71
CA ARG A 455 29.51 -19.31 -15.50
C ARG A 455 29.01 -20.00 -14.23
N THR A 456 27.79 -20.51 -14.26
CA THR A 456 27.19 -21.18 -13.09
C THR A 456 27.93 -22.46 -12.74
N GLN A 457 28.29 -23.29 -13.73
CA GLN A 457 29.06 -24.52 -13.53
C GLN A 457 30.38 -24.22 -12.83
N ILE A 458 31.13 -23.25 -13.32
CA ILE A 458 32.41 -22.83 -12.73
C ILE A 458 32.24 -22.37 -11.26
N LEU A 459 31.21 -21.57 -10.96
CA LEU A 459 30.96 -21.12 -9.58
C LEU A 459 30.66 -22.30 -8.65
N MET A 460 29.87 -23.27 -9.09
CA MET A 460 29.52 -24.47 -8.31
C MET A 460 30.76 -25.34 -8.05
N ASP A 461 31.60 -25.53 -9.07
CA ASP A 461 32.81 -26.35 -8.94
C ASP A 461 33.87 -25.67 -8.06
N ILE A 462 34.02 -24.34 -8.15
CA ILE A 462 34.86 -23.59 -7.22
C ILE A 462 34.37 -23.71 -5.78
N ALA A 463 33.04 -23.63 -5.59
CA ALA A 463 32.46 -23.79 -4.25
C ALA A 463 32.77 -25.18 -3.67
N ASN A 464 32.75 -26.23 -4.49
CA ASN A 464 33.18 -27.58 -4.09
C ASN A 464 34.67 -27.61 -3.70
N GLN A 465 35.54 -26.97 -4.52
CA GLN A 465 37.01 -26.93 -4.24
C GLN A 465 37.34 -26.25 -2.91
N VAL A 466 36.63 -25.17 -2.58
CA VAL A 466 36.90 -24.39 -1.36
C VAL A 466 36.01 -24.79 -0.18
N CYS A 467 35.18 -25.81 -0.32
CA CYS A 467 34.17 -26.20 0.67
C CYS A 467 33.28 -24.99 1.06
N GLY A 468 32.85 -24.22 0.06
CA GLY A 468 32.12 -22.96 0.20
C GLY A 468 30.70 -23.06 -0.30
N MET A 469 30.06 -21.90 -0.37
CA MET A 469 28.68 -21.73 -0.79
C MET A 469 28.58 -20.72 -1.93
N VAL A 470 27.85 -21.05 -3.00
CA VAL A 470 27.55 -20.09 -4.08
C VAL A 470 26.43 -19.15 -3.64
N ILE A 471 26.71 -17.85 -3.69
CA ILE A 471 25.78 -16.77 -3.36
C ILE A 471 25.11 -16.26 -4.63
N GLY A 472 23.78 -16.31 -4.65
CA GLY A 472 22.98 -15.82 -5.77
C GLY A 472 22.85 -14.30 -5.76
N THR A 473 23.00 -13.72 -6.93
CA THR A 473 22.95 -12.27 -7.17
C THR A 473 21.61 -11.78 -7.73
N GLY A 474 20.81 -12.66 -8.34
CA GLY A 474 19.55 -12.31 -9.01
C GLY A 474 18.56 -11.61 -8.08
N ASP A 475 17.97 -10.52 -8.57
CA ASP A 475 16.99 -9.71 -7.85
C ASP A 475 15.54 -10.15 -8.08
N MET A 476 14.61 -9.59 -7.29
CA MET A 476 13.19 -9.98 -7.36
C MET A 476 12.53 -9.58 -8.68
N SER A 477 12.93 -8.47 -9.32
CA SER A 477 12.33 -7.98 -10.56
C SER A 477 12.69 -8.90 -11.74
N GLU A 478 13.95 -9.34 -11.81
CA GLU A 478 14.40 -10.34 -12.79
C GLU A 478 13.71 -11.68 -12.57
N LEU A 479 13.59 -12.13 -11.33
CA LEU A 479 12.88 -13.35 -10.99
C LEU A 479 11.38 -13.26 -11.32
N ALA A 480 10.74 -12.11 -11.12
CA ALA A 480 9.34 -11.89 -11.48
C ALA A 480 9.11 -11.97 -12.99
N LEU A 481 9.99 -11.35 -13.78
CA LEU A 481 9.94 -11.38 -15.24
C LEU A 481 10.49 -12.67 -15.84
N GLY A 482 11.15 -13.52 -15.03
CA GLY A 482 11.92 -14.67 -15.51
C GLY A 482 13.06 -14.26 -16.45
N TRP A 483 13.65 -13.08 -16.20
CA TRP A 483 14.80 -12.56 -16.94
C TRP A 483 16.09 -13.13 -16.36
N ALA A 484 16.24 -14.42 -16.46
CA ALA A 484 17.40 -15.20 -16.05
C ALA A 484 17.44 -16.51 -16.85
N THR A 485 18.63 -17.05 -17.05
CA THR A 485 18.79 -18.35 -17.72
C THR A 485 18.43 -19.48 -16.76
N TYR A 486 17.44 -20.31 -17.15
CA TYR A 486 17.08 -21.48 -16.36
C TYR A 486 18.30 -22.42 -16.19
N ASN A 487 18.54 -22.84 -14.96
CA ASN A 487 19.72 -23.64 -14.58
C ASN A 487 21.06 -22.97 -14.95
N GLY A 488 21.06 -21.63 -14.94
CA GLY A 488 22.22 -20.77 -15.09
C GLY A 488 22.28 -19.77 -13.95
N ASP A 489 22.31 -18.49 -14.28
CA ASP A 489 22.39 -17.38 -13.31
C ASP A 489 21.23 -17.30 -12.31
N HIS A 490 20.09 -17.93 -12.57
CA HIS A 490 18.99 -18.03 -11.62
C HIS A 490 19.25 -19.03 -10.48
N MET A 491 20.27 -19.89 -10.59
CA MET A 491 20.60 -20.92 -9.59
C MET A 491 21.75 -20.51 -8.70
N SER A 492 21.60 -20.80 -7.42
CA SER A 492 22.62 -20.61 -6.39
C SER A 492 22.32 -21.49 -5.17
N MET A 493 23.19 -21.47 -4.17
CA MET A 493 22.93 -22.17 -2.91
C MET A 493 22.18 -21.28 -1.91
N TYR A 494 22.28 -19.95 -2.04
CA TYR A 494 21.54 -18.97 -1.26
C TYR A 494 21.42 -17.64 -2.01
N GLY A 495 20.20 -17.16 -2.27
CA GLY A 495 19.93 -15.93 -3.02
C GLY A 495 19.73 -14.74 -2.10
N VAL A 496 20.74 -13.91 -1.88
CA VAL A 496 20.67 -12.78 -0.92
C VAL A 496 19.76 -11.64 -1.41
N ASN A 497 19.58 -11.47 -2.72
CA ASN A 497 18.77 -10.42 -3.33
C ASN A 497 17.39 -10.91 -3.79
N CYS A 498 17.01 -12.16 -3.56
CA CYS A 498 15.81 -12.79 -4.17
C CYS A 498 14.47 -12.10 -3.83
N SER A 499 14.40 -11.26 -2.82
CA SER A 499 13.22 -10.46 -2.48
C SER A 499 13.48 -8.94 -2.51
N VAL A 500 14.59 -8.51 -3.09
CA VAL A 500 14.95 -7.10 -3.30
C VAL A 500 14.71 -6.76 -4.76
N PRO A 501 13.74 -5.87 -5.09
CA PRO A 501 13.49 -5.48 -6.49
C PRO A 501 14.56 -4.52 -7.01
N LYS A 502 14.72 -4.40 -8.32
CA LYS A 502 15.77 -3.63 -8.99
C LYS A 502 15.85 -2.16 -8.52
N THR A 503 14.71 -1.52 -8.34
CA THR A 503 14.64 -0.14 -7.82
C THR A 503 15.22 -0.03 -6.40
N LEU A 504 14.99 -1.04 -5.56
CA LEU A 504 15.53 -1.09 -4.20
C LEU A 504 17.02 -1.50 -4.20
N VAL A 505 17.47 -2.40 -5.12
CA VAL A 505 18.90 -2.71 -5.30
C VAL A 505 19.67 -1.43 -5.57
N ARG A 506 19.23 -0.64 -6.55
CA ARG A 506 19.85 0.66 -6.90
C ARG A 506 19.89 1.60 -5.69
N TYR A 507 18.79 1.68 -4.93
CA TYR A 507 18.69 2.54 -3.76
C TYR A 507 19.66 2.12 -2.63
N LEU A 508 19.84 0.81 -2.39
CA LEU A 508 20.75 0.29 -1.38
C LEU A 508 22.23 0.50 -1.78
N VAL A 509 22.58 0.27 -3.06
CA VAL A 509 23.93 0.58 -3.56
C VAL A 509 24.22 2.08 -3.47
N GLN A 510 23.23 2.93 -3.77
CA GLN A 510 23.33 4.38 -3.57
C GLN A 510 23.56 4.75 -2.09
N PHE A 511 22.85 4.08 -1.18
CA PHE A 511 23.05 4.28 0.27
C PHE A 511 24.47 3.92 0.70
N PHE A 512 25.00 2.79 0.23
CA PHE A 512 26.40 2.43 0.48
C PHE A 512 27.38 3.46 -0.09
N ALA A 513 27.16 3.94 -1.31
CA ALA A 513 27.99 4.96 -1.92
C ALA A 513 27.97 6.28 -1.12
N ASP A 514 26.78 6.70 -0.65
CA ASP A 514 26.60 7.93 0.11
C ASP A 514 27.29 7.88 1.48
N THR A 515 27.30 6.72 2.14
CA THR A 515 27.82 6.50 3.51
C THR A 515 29.26 5.97 3.55
N CYS A 516 29.83 5.61 2.39
CA CYS A 516 31.17 5.03 2.31
C CYS A 516 32.27 6.05 2.63
N GLU A 517 33.15 5.71 3.56
CA GLU A 517 34.33 6.51 3.94
C GLU A 517 35.51 6.31 2.99
N ASN A 518 35.59 5.18 2.28
CA ASN A 518 36.66 4.89 1.32
C ASN A 518 36.33 5.57 -0.02
N ASP A 519 37.09 6.63 -0.35
CA ASP A 519 36.87 7.44 -1.57
C ASP A 519 37.01 6.63 -2.87
N ILE A 520 37.85 5.60 -2.90
CA ILE A 520 38.02 4.76 -4.09
C ILE A 520 36.80 3.87 -4.26
N LEU A 521 36.37 3.18 -3.20
CA LEU A 521 35.16 2.36 -3.21
C LEU A 521 33.93 3.19 -3.55
N LYS A 522 33.80 4.36 -2.97
CA LYS A 522 32.73 5.32 -3.25
C LYS A 522 32.62 5.65 -4.74
N LYS A 523 33.75 5.95 -5.40
CA LYS A 523 33.78 6.22 -6.84
C LYS A 523 33.35 5.01 -7.66
N VAL A 524 33.81 3.82 -7.29
CA VAL A 524 33.42 2.57 -7.97
C VAL A 524 31.92 2.31 -7.84
N LEU A 525 31.35 2.51 -6.63
CA LEU A 525 29.90 2.34 -6.41
C LEU A 525 29.06 3.31 -7.25
N TYR A 526 29.49 4.58 -7.38
CA TYR A 526 28.84 5.53 -8.27
C TYR A 526 28.97 5.14 -9.74
N ASP A 527 30.12 4.61 -10.18
CA ASP A 527 30.30 4.13 -11.55
C ASP A 527 29.40 2.91 -11.86
N VAL A 528 29.23 2.00 -10.89
CA VAL A 528 28.24 0.90 -10.98
C VAL A 528 26.82 1.43 -11.13
N LEU A 529 26.44 2.47 -10.37
CA LEU A 529 25.12 3.11 -10.45
C LEU A 529 24.86 3.76 -11.82
N ASP A 530 25.89 4.34 -12.43
CA ASP A 530 25.81 4.99 -13.74
C ASP A 530 25.93 4.00 -14.92
N THR A 531 26.26 2.74 -14.64
CA THR A 531 26.35 1.70 -15.68
C THR A 531 24.94 1.20 -16.05
N PRO A 532 24.57 1.19 -17.35
CA PRO A 532 23.30 0.63 -17.78
C PRO A 532 23.17 -0.86 -17.44
N VAL A 533 21.97 -1.28 -17.02
CA VAL A 533 21.70 -2.69 -16.74
C VAL A 533 21.75 -3.50 -18.03
N SER A 534 22.63 -4.51 -18.08
CA SER A 534 22.81 -5.39 -19.23
C SER A 534 23.19 -6.81 -18.77
N PRO A 535 22.72 -7.87 -19.46
CA PRO A 535 23.18 -9.22 -19.19
C PRO A 535 24.60 -9.51 -19.71
N GLU A 536 25.19 -8.59 -20.50
CA GLU A 536 26.55 -8.70 -21.09
C GLU A 536 26.84 -10.05 -21.78
N LEU A 537 25.86 -10.56 -22.52
CA LEU A 537 25.95 -11.83 -23.23
C LEU A 537 26.23 -11.66 -24.73
N LEU A 538 25.89 -10.50 -25.30
CA LEU A 538 26.14 -10.16 -26.70
C LEU A 538 27.41 -9.28 -26.82
N PRO A 539 28.21 -9.45 -27.91
CA PRO A 539 29.39 -8.63 -28.13
C PRO A 539 29.06 -7.14 -28.15
N PRO A 540 29.87 -6.28 -27.54
CA PRO A 540 29.67 -4.84 -27.55
C PRO A 540 29.75 -4.28 -28.98
N LYS A 541 28.93 -3.24 -29.26
CA LYS A 541 29.02 -2.49 -30.51
C LYS A 541 29.81 -1.21 -30.25
N GLU A 542 30.89 -1.01 -31.00
CA GLU A 542 31.77 0.17 -30.87
C GLU A 542 32.29 0.43 -29.42
N GLY A 543 32.44 -0.63 -28.61
CA GLY A 543 32.91 -0.53 -27.22
C GLY A 543 31.82 -0.19 -26.20
N GLU A 544 30.58 0.05 -26.64
CA GLU A 544 29.40 0.28 -25.78
C GLU A 544 28.57 -0.99 -25.60
N ILE A 545 27.76 -1.02 -24.53
CA ILE A 545 26.84 -2.10 -24.22
C ILE A 545 25.82 -2.26 -25.36
N ALA A 546 25.88 -3.41 -26.06
CA ALA A 546 25.03 -3.69 -27.23
C ALA A 546 23.56 -3.98 -26.85
N GLN A 547 23.31 -4.43 -25.61
CA GLN A 547 21.99 -4.91 -25.17
C GLN A 547 21.64 -4.29 -23.83
N LYS A 548 20.81 -3.27 -23.84
CA LYS A 548 20.23 -2.73 -22.60
C LYS A 548 19.00 -3.55 -22.25
N THR A 549 18.96 -4.09 -21.04
CA THR A 549 17.84 -4.92 -20.56
C THR A 549 16.51 -4.17 -20.67
N GLU A 550 16.46 -2.89 -20.31
CA GLU A 550 15.23 -2.09 -20.31
C GLU A 550 14.65 -1.85 -21.72
N ASP A 551 15.47 -1.91 -22.77
CA ASP A 551 14.98 -1.83 -24.15
C ASP A 551 14.18 -3.07 -24.57
N LEU A 552 14.50 -4.22 -23.98
CA LEU A 552 13.90 -5.53 -24.30
C LEU A 552 12.71 -5.88 -23.40
N VAL A 553 12.85 -5.63 -22.11
CA VAL A 553 11.81 -6.02 -21.13
C VAL A 553 10.99 -4.83 -20.64
N GLY A 554 11.52 -3.62 -20.75
CA GLY A 554 10.91 -2.38 -20.27
C GLY A 554 11.55 -1.83 -18.99
N PRO A 555 11.23 -0.58 -18.63
CA PRO A 555 11.76 0.09 -17.44
C PRO A 555 11.43 -0.65 -16.15
N TYR A 556 12.44 -0.92 -15.34
CA TYR A 556 12.25 -1.63 -14.06
C TYR A 556 11.36 -0.88 -13.08
N GLU A 557 11.32 0.46 -13.11
CA GLU A 557 10.41 1.22 -12.26
C GLU A 557 8.93 0.91 -12.55
N LEU A 558 8.56 0.69 -13.82
CA LEU A 558 7.21 0.24 -14.19
C LEU A 558 6.96 -1.20 -13.74
N HIS A 559 7.93 -2.10 -13.93
CA HIS A 559 7.78 -3.51 -13.55
C HIS A 559 7.67 -3.68 -12.04
N ASP A 560 8.46 -2.97 -11.25
CA ASP A 560 8.40 -3.01 -9.79
C ASP A 560 7.07 -2.43 -9.30
N PHE A 561 6.57 -1.36 -9.91
CA PHE A 561 5.23 -0.85 -9.65
C PHE A 561 4.16 -1.90 -9.96
N PHE A 562 4.19 -2.54 -11.13
CA PHE A 562 3.23 -3.59 -11.49
C PHE A 562 3.32 -4.79 -10.55
N LEU A 563 4.52 -5.21 -10.21
CA LEU A 563 4.79 -6.32 -9.30
C LEU A 563 4.20 -6.07 -7.90
N TYR A 564 4.42 -4.87 -7.36
CA TYR A 564 3.87 -4.48 -6.06
C TYR A 564 2.36 -4.57 -6.02
N TYR A 565 1.68 -3.93 -6.97
CA TYR A 565 0.22 -3.91 -7.01
C TYR A 565 -0.40 -5.28 -7.33
N THR A 566 0.30 -6.10 -8.11
CA THR A 566 -0.13 -7.48 -8.40
C THR A 566 -0.02 -8.36 -7.16
N LEU A 567 1.14 -8.42 -6.52
CA LEU A 567 1.38 -9.39 -5.43
C LEU A 567 0.95 -8.87 -4.07
N ARG A 568 1.26 -7.62 -3.74
CA ARG A 568 0.91 -7.07 -2.42
C ARG A 568 -0.59 -6.80 -2.29
N LEU A 569 -1.21 -6.26 -3.33
CA LEU A 569 -2.60 -5.79 -3.27
C LEU A 569 -3.58 -6.65 -4.10
N GLY A 570 -3.08 -7.56 -4.95
CA GLY A 570 -3.92 -8.47 -5.75
C GLY A 570 -4.75 -7.75 -6.82
N TYR A 571 -4.22 -6.64 -7.39
CA TYR A 571 -4.94 -5.88 -8.40
C TYR A 571 -4.84 -6.53 -9.78
N GLY A 572 -5.93 -6.41 -10.56
CA GLY A 572 -5.95 -6.77 -11.98
C GLY A 572 -5.33 -5.69 -12.88
N PRO A 573 -5.06 -6.06 -14.15
CA PRO A 573 -4.41 -5.17 -15.12
C PRO A 573 -5.08 -3.80 -15.30
N GLU A 574 -6.41 -3.73 -15.40
CA GLU A 574 -7.12 -2.46 -15.60
C GLU A 574 -6.91 -1.48 -14.44
N LYS A 575 -6.91 -1.99 -13.21
CA LYS A 575 -6.67 -1.15 -12.03
C LYS A 575 -5.22 -0.70 -11.97
N ILE A 576 -4.26 -1.60 -12.20
CA ILE A 576 -2.81 -1.29 -12.24
C ILE A 576 -2.53 -0.25 -13.33
N PHE A 577 -3.07 -0.43 -14.53
CA PHE A 577 -2.93 0.53 -15.62
C PHE A 577 -3.41 1.93 -15.25
N ARG A 578 -4.61 2.01 -14.64
CA ARG A 578 -5.18 3.28 -14.19
C ARG A 578 -4.29 4.00 -13.18
N LEU A 579 -3.76 3.26 -12.18
CA LEU A 579 -2.85 3.81 -11.18
C LEU A 579 -1.54 4.26 -11.80
N ALA A 580 -0.97 3.45 -12.69
CA ALA A 580 0.27 3.77 -13.39
C ALA A 580 0.12 5.04 -14.25
N CYS A 581 -1.01 5.22 -14.95
CA CYS A 581 -1.27 6.44 -15.73
C CYS A 581 -1.31 7.71 -14.85
N VAL A 582 -1.82 7.62 -13.62
CA VAL A 582 -1.82 8.74 -12.66
C VAL A 582 -0.42 8.97 -12.11
N THR A 583 0.26 7.88 -11.72
CA THR A 583 1.55 7.96 -11.02
C THR A 583 2.68 8.44 -11.93
N PHE A 584 2.68 7.99 -13.17
CA PHE A 584 3.74 8.27 -14.15
C PHE A 584 3.34 9.33 -15.18
N GLU A 585 2.34 10.15 -14.85
CA GLU A 585 1.94 11.28 -15.72
C GLU A 585 3.14 12.17 -16.01
N GLY A 586 3.35 12.49 -17.30
CA GLY A 586 4.51 13.26 -17.77
C GLY A 586 5.82 12.48 -17.95
N ALA A 587 5.93 11.25 -17.40
CA ALA A 587 7.11 10.39 -17.57
C ALA A 587 6.90 9.35 -18.69
N TYR A 588 5.73 8.74 -18.76
CA TYR A 588 5.37 7.74 -19.78
C TYR A 588 3.99 8.03 -20.35
N ASP A 589 3.83 7.85 -21.65
CA ASP A 589 2.52 7.89 -22.29
C ASP A 589 1.73 6.59 -22.00
N LYS A 590 0.41 6.66 -22.18
CA LYS A 590 -0.49 5.53 -21.88
C LYS A 590 -0.23 4.29 -22.73
N LYS A 591 0.23 4.46 -23.99
CA LYS A 591 0.54 3.33 -24.87
C LYS A 591 1.80 2.59 -24.40
N THR A 592 2.80 3.32 -23.95
CA THR A 592 4.02 2.78 -23.34
C THR A 592 3.71 2.01 -22.06
N ILE A 593 2.89 2.57 -21.16
CA ILE A 593 2.46 1.88 -19.93
C ILE A 593 1.71 0.59 -20.28
N ALA A 594 0.76 0.63 -21.22
CA ALA A 594 0.00 -0.55 -21.64
C ALA A 594 0.89 -1.63 -22.27
N LYS A 595 1.86 -1.26 -23.14
CA LYS A 595 2.84 -2.16 -23.73
C LYS A 595 3.61 -2.93 -22.66
N TRP A 596 4.16 -2.23 -21.67
CA TRP A 596 4.99 -2.86 -20.66
C TRP A 596 4.18 -3.63 -19.62
N LEU A 597 2.95 -3.21 -19.33
CA LEU A 597 2.03 -3.98 -18.49
C LEU A 597 1.65 -5.32 -19.16
N ASN A 598 1.40 -5.33 -20.46
CA ASN A 598 1.15 -6.56 -21.21
C ASN A 598 2.41 -7.47 -21.21
N THR A 599 3.60 -6.89 -21.41
CA THR A 599 4.86 -7.62 -21.32
C THR A 599 5.07 -8.23 -19.94
N PHE A 600 4.79 -7.44 -18.85
CA PHE A 600 4.86 -7.93 -17.47
C PHE A 600 3.98 -9.17 -17.27
N PHE A 601 2.69 -9.10 -17.53
CA PHE A 601 1.79 -10.22 -17.31
C PHE A 601 2.12 -11.42 -18.22
N ARG A 602 2.49 -11.19 -19.49
CA ARG A 602 2.93 -12.25 -20.38
C ARG A 602 4.11 -13.02 -19.81
N ARG A 603 5.15 -12.32 -19.36
CA ARG A 603 6.35 -12.94 -18.80
C ARG A 603 6.08 -13.53 -17.43
N PHE A 604 5.36 -12.82 -16.58
CA PHE A 604 5.02 -13.26 -15.22
C PHE A 604 4.34 -14.64 -15.22
N PHE A 605 3.41 -14.88 -16.13
CA PHE A 605 2.78 -16.20 -16.26
C PHE A 605 3.69 -17.22 -16.97
N ALA A 606 4.24 -16.89 -18.12
CA ALA A 606 5.02 -17.84 -18.92
C ALA A 606 6.31 -18.32 -18.24
N GLN A 607 6.87 -17.55 -17.33
CA GLN A 607 8.15 -17.86 -16.68
C GLN A 607 8.00 -18.43 -15.25
N GLN A 608 6.79 -18.81 -14.83
CA GLN A 608 6.56 -19.37 -13.50
C GLN A 608 7.39 -20.62 -13.21
N PHE A 609 7.63 -21.48 -14.20
CA PHE A 609 8.45 -22.70 -14.03
C PHE A 609 9.86 -22.40 -13.49
N LYS A 610 10.45 -21.24 -13.84
CA LYS A 610 11.74 -20.81 -13.29
C LYS A 610 11.66 -20.50 -11.80
N ARG A 611 10.53 -19.90 -11.35
CA ARG A 611 10.32 -19.58 -9.94
C ARG A 611 10.04 -20.80 -9.07
N SER A 612 9.52 -21.87 -9.65
CA SER A 612 9.20 -23.11 -8.91
C SER A 612 10.42 -23.76 -8.25
N CYS A 613 11.63 -23.51 -8.76
CA CYS A 613 12.88 -24.07 -8.25
C CYS A 613 13.85 -23.01 -7.68
N LEU A 614 13.34 -21.84 -7.26
CA LEU A 614 14.19 -20.80 -6.70
C LEU A 614 14.96 -21.27 -5.46
N PRO A 615 16.24 -20.89 -5.33
CA PRO A 615 17.01 -21.07 -4.10
C PRO A 615 16.35 -20.42 -2.90
N ASP A 616 16.77 -20.84 -1.70
CA ASP A 616 16.42 -20.15 -0.47
C ASP A 616 17.05 -18.75 -0.45
N GLY A 617 16.39 -17.83 0.22
CA GLY A 617 16.88 -16.47 0.44
C GLY A 617 15.98 -15.67 1.39
N PRO A 618 16.46 -14.57 1.94
CA PRO A 618 15.72 -13.79 2.94
C PRO A 618 14.58 -12.99 2.30
N LYS A 619 13.45 -12.89 3.00
CA LYS A 619 12.36 -11.99 2.64
C LYS A 619 12.57 -10.65 3.36
N VAL A 620 12.87 -9.59 2.64
CA VAL A 620 13.15 -8.26 3.21
C VAL A 620 11.93 -7.34 3.31
N GLY A 621 10.95 -7.52 2.44
CA GLY A 621 9.76 -6.67 2.36
C GLY A 621 8.45 -7.47 2.44
N THR A 622 7.34 -6.79 2.13
CA THR A 622 5.99 -7.38 2.17
C THR A 622 5.66 -8.25 0.96
N VAL A 623 6.55 -8.31 -0.04
CA VAL A 623 6.38 -9.05 -1.31
C VAL A 623 7.58 -9.95 -1.55
N SER A 624 7.33 -11.17 -1.99
CA SER A 624 8.34 -12.11 -2.47
C SER A 624 7.75 -12.99 -3.59
N VAL A 625 8.59 -13.43 -4.51
CA VAL A 625 8.21 -14.38 -5.58
C VAL A 625 8.57 -15.83 -5.22
N SER A 626 8.96 -16.10 -3.98
CA SER A 626 9.32 -17.43 -3.51
C SER A 626 8.11 -18.37 -3.54
N PRO A 627 8.26 -19.59 -4.10
CA PRO A 627 7.20 -20.60 -4.13
C PRO A 627 6.90 -21.20 -2.75
N ARG A 628 7.79 -21.00 -1.78
CA ARG A 628 7.61 -21.42 -0.38
C ARG A 628 6.85 -20.40 0.45
N GLY A 629 6.71 -19.16 -0.05
CA GLY A 629 6.12 -18.02 0.65
C GLY A 629 4.93 -17.39 -0.07
N ASP A 630 5.12 -16.22 -0.62
CA ASP A 630 4.04 -15.35 -1.09
C ASP A 630 3.43 -15.75 -2.44
N LEU A 631 4.18 -16.44 -3.32
CA LEU A 631 3.72 -16.76 -4.67
C LEU A 631 3.71 -18.29 -4.91
N ARG A 632 2.63 -18.93 -4.50
CA ARG A 632 2.37 -20.35 -4.79
C ARG A 632 1.51 -20.49 -6.03
N MET A 633 2.09 -20.19 -7.19
CA MET A 633 1.41 -20.20 -8.47
C MET A 633 1.80 -21.48 -9.25
N PRO A 634 0.85 -22.21 -9.87
CA PRO A 634 1.19 -23.32 -10.74
C PRO A 634 1.91 -22.85 -12.01
N SER A 635 2.86 -23.66 -12.49
CA SER A 635 3.71 -23.30 -13.64
C SER A 635 2.96 -23.25 -14.96
N ASP A 636 1.82 -23.91 -15.04
CA ASP A 636 0.94 -24.03 -16.20
C ASP A 636 -0.34 -23.19 -16.10
N ALA A 637 -0.35 -22.20 -15.20
CA ALA A 637 -1.49 -21.30 -15.05
C ALA A 637 -1.77 -20.51 -16.33
N GLY A 638 -3.02 -20.56 -16.81
CA GLY A 638 -3.47 -19.77 -17.94
C GLY A 638 -3.67 -18.30 -17.60
N ARG A 639 -3.31 -17.40 -18.51
CA ARG A 639 -3.44 -15.94 -18.34
C ARG A 639 -4.68 -15.31 -19.00
N ALA A 640 -5.59 -16.10 -19.56
CA ALA A 640 -6.68 -15.60 -20.41
C ALA A 640 -7.54 -14.50 -19.75
N LEU A 641 -7.82 -14.62 -18.44
CA LEU A 641 -8.60 -13.60 -17.72
C LEU A 641 -7.85 -12.25 -17.64
N TRP A 642 -6.56 -12.25 -17.32
CA TRP A 642 -5.73 -11.05 -17.31
C TRP A 642 -5.56 -10.47 -18.71
N GLN A 643 -5.43 -11.34 -19.74
CA GLN A 643 -5.34 -10.91 -21.13
C GLN A 643 -6.61 -10.17 -21.56
N THR A 644 -7.78 -10.64 -21.16
CA THR A 644 -9.05 -9.96 -21.47
C THR A 644 -9.08 -8.52 -20.93
N GLU A 645 -8.55 -8.28 -19.71
CA GLU A 645 -8.44 -6.92 -19.17
C GLU A 645 -7.41 -6.07 -19.95
N LEU A 646 -6.29 -6.68 -20.35
CA LEU A 646 -5.25 -6.00 -21.15
C LEU A 646 -5.77 -5.62 -22.55
N ASP A 647 -6.54 -6.48 -23.19
CA ASP A 647 -7.15 -6.22 -24.49
C ASP A 647 -8.14 -5.03 -24.38
N ARG A 648 -8.97 -4.98 -23.34
CA ARG A 648 -9.85 -3.83 -23.09
C ARG A 648 -9.09 -2.51 -22.88
N ILE A 649 -7.89 -2.56 -22.28
CA ILE A 649 -7.02 -1.38 -22.17
C ILE A 649 -6.58 -0.94 -23.56
N CYS A 650 -6.10 -1.87 -24.37
CA CYS A 650 -5.63 -1.58 -25.73
C CYS A 650 -6.75 -1.02 -26.61
N ASP A 651 -7.94 -1.61 -26.58
CA ASP A 651 -9.11 -1.16 -27.37
C ASP A 651 -9.52 0.29 -27.05
N ARG A 652 -9.29 0.76 -25.81
CA ARG A 652 -9.57 2.15 -25.41
C ARG A 652 -8.47 3.13 -25.81
N LEU A 653 -7.31 2.66 -26.25
CA LEU A 653 -6.17 3.48 -26.65
C LEU A 653 -6.04 3.63 -28.17
N VAL A 654 -6.82 2.86 -28.94
CA VAL A 654 -7.00 2.99 -30.39
C VAL A 654 -8.01 4.07 -30.67
#